data_67b134136933acb5019545782726097a
#
_entry.id   67b134136933acb5019545782726097a
#
_cell.length_a   1.000
_cell.length_b   1.000
_cell.length_c   1.000
_cell.angle_alpha   90.00
_cell.angle_beta   90.00
_cell.angle_gamma   90.00
#
_symmetry.space_group_name_H-M   'P 1'
#
loop_
_entity.id
_entity.type
_entity.pdbx_description
1 polymer ?
#
loop_
_entity_poly.entity_id
_entity_poly.type
_entity_poly.pdbx_seq_one_letter_code
_entity_poly.pdbx_strand_id
1 'polypeptide(L)'
;MLQTFIHSAKRRVSGSTIVFLLGIGAAGACGAQTQKAAGTFGPSNPFYGPSTLPFQTTPFNKIKDSDYQAAIDAGMAQQLKEVDAIANNPAAPTFKNTFVALERAGQLYDRAWNAFNLVSQANTDPELEKIQDYEAPRTAALADAINLNTKLFARIKAIYDQRASLGLDAESLRLVEYQYQQFVKAGANLSDADKEKLKKLDEEESTLENTFMTKLLAAAAADQYSTTDRTTLAGLSEGQMDAAAEEAKAHKLQGWVLPLQNTTQQPDLAFLKDRATRHAIFENSWKRAERGDANDTRATLARLAQLRAQKAALLGYPNYAAWNLTDQMAKTPEAAIGFLDALVPATTAKAAVEAKDIQVLIDSQGGGFTLEPWDWEFYAEQVRKEKYDYDESQVKPYFELNNVLEKGVFYAAHELYGLTFKERKDLPVWQADVRVFEVYDAGGKPLALWYCDYFKRDNKNGGAWEDSLVGQSKLLGTLPVVYNVANFEKPAPGQPALLSFDDVTTMFHEFGHALHAMFADTEYPSLSGTAVPRDFVEFPSQFNEHWASNPTVFAHYARHYKTGEPMPAELAAKIVKAKTFDQGYAFTEILAASELDLEWHVLPATAPLENPDTFEQEALERKHLAISYVPPRYRSSYFLHIWNEGYQAGYYAYTWSEMLDDNAYQWFEDHGGLTRANGDGFRHMVLSRGNTEDLQKMYDAWLGGEPTIEPLLKNRGLK
;
A
#
# COMPACT_ATOMS: atom_id res chain seq x y z
N MET A 1 8.01 12.73 -5.14
CA MET A 1 7.75 11.36 -5.58
C MET A 1 6.78 10.59 -4.68
N LEU A 2 6.73 10.84 -3.37
CA LEU A 2 5.73 10.20 -2.49
C LEU A 2 4.35 10.89 -2.43
N GLN A 3 4.13 11.95 -3.17
CA GLN A 3 2.84 12.68 -3.17
C GLN A 3 1.72 11.93 -3.91
N THR A 4 2.02 10.96 -4.77
CA THR A 4 1.03 10.32 -5.66
C THR A 4 0.38 9.07 -5.08
N PHE A 5 0.91 8.49 -4.02
CA PHE A 5 0.44 7.20 -3.49
C PHE A 5 -0.78 7.23 -2.57
N ILE A 6 -1.36 8.40 -2.29
CA ILE A 6 -2.49 8.49 -1.36
C ILE A 6 -3.63 9.30 -2.00
N HIS A 7 -4.29 8.72 -2.99
CA HIS A 7 -5.66 9.11 -3.32
C HIS A 7 -6.62 8.16 -2.62
N SER A 8 -7.14 8.68 -1.51
CA SER A 8 -8.20 8.10 -0.70
C SER A 8 -9.33 7.52 -1.56
N ALA A 9 -9.69 6.29 -1.24
CA ALA A 9 -10.94 5.69 -1.70
C ALA A 9 -12.13 6.57 -1.29
N LYS A 10 -12.69 7.33 -2.21
CA LYS A 10 -13.99 7.97 -2.02
C LYS A 10 -15.09 6.88 -2.05
N ARG A 11 -15.40 6.30 -0.89
CA ARG A 11 -16.65 5.56 -0.74
C ARG A 11 -17.80 6.56 -0.73
N ARG A 12 -18.60 6.58 -1.79
CA ARG A 12 -19.94 7.16 -1.72
C ARG A 12 -20.81 6.25 -0.85
N VAL A 13 -21.01 6.63 0.39
CA VAL A 13 -22.09 6.07 1.20
C VAL A 13 -23.37 6.75 0.76
N SER A 14 -24.19 6.05 0.01
CA SER A 14 -25.59 6.46 -0.18
C SER A 14 -26.29 6.37 1.18
N GLY A 15 -26.68 7.53 1.71
CA GLY A 15 -27.34 7.64 3.00
C GLY A 15 -28.66 6.86 3.03
N SER A 16 -28.71 5.81 3.81
CA SER A 16 -29.94 5.26 4.36
C SER A 16 -29.91 5.48 5.87
N THR A 17 -30.64 6.50 6.30
CA THR A 17 -30.89 6.85 7.69
C THR A 17 -31.61 5.68 8.36
N ILE A 18 -30.91 4.92 9.22
CA ILE A 18 -31.57 3.98 10.15
C ILE A 18 -31.68 4.69 11.49
N VAL A 19 -32.91 5.14 11.80
CA VAL A 19 -33.33 5.62 13.11
C VAL A 19 -33.50 4.39 14.02
N PHE A 20 -32.66 4.25 15.05
CA PHE A 20 -32.94 3.31 16.14
C PHE A 20 -33.92 3.91 17.13
N LEU A 21 -35.18 3.49 17.07
CA LEU A 21 -36.15 3.66 18.12
C LEU A 21 -36.13 2.44 19.06
N LEU A 22 -35.74 2.65 20.30
CA LEU A 22 -35.98 1.71 21.39
C LEU A 22 -37.47 1.60 21.68
N GLY A 23 -38.08 0.45 21.41
CA GLY A 23 -39.45 0.11 21.78
C GLY A 23 -39.50 -1.34 22.25
N ILE A 24 -39.93 -1.48 23.53
CA ILE A 24 -40.15 -2.74 24.21
C ILE A 24 -41.46 -3.39 23.70
N GLY A 25 -41.37 -4.64 23.28
CA GLY A 25 -42.43 -5.66 23.36
C GLY A 25 -43.54 -5.63 22.35
N ALA A 26 -43.55 -6.57 21.41
CA ALA A 26 -44.66 -7.45 21.05
C ALA A 26 -44.18 -8.43 19.93
N ALA A 27 -44.44 -9.71 20.14
CA ALA A 27 -44.20 -10.76 19.15
C ALA A 27 -45.16 -10.52 17.95
N GLY A 28 -44.57 -10.16 16.80
CA GLY A 28 -45.26 -10.01 15.52
C GLY A 28 -44.37 -10.49 14.40
N ALA A 29 -44.88 -11.38 13.56
CA ALA A 29 -44.20 -12.04 12.46
C ALA A 29 -43.38 -11.06 11.61
N CYS A 30 -42.06 -11.21 11.68
CA CYS A 30 -41.09 -10.52 10.81
C CYS A 30 -41.17 -11.20 9.44
N GLY A 31 -41.66 -10.48 8.43
CA GLY A 31 -41.62 -10.88 7.04
C GLY A 31 -40.16 -11.05 6.63
N ALA A 32 -39.78 -12.29 6.32
CA ALA A 32 -38.50 -12.60 5.73
C ALA A 32 -38.39 -11.85 4.39
N GLN A 33 -37.54 -10.81 4.34
CA GLN A 33 -37.02 -10.37 3.06
C GLN A 33 -36.26 -11.56 2.49
N THR A 34 -36.76 -12.12 1.41
CA THR A 34 -36.10 -13.19 0.64
C THR A 34 -34.79 -12.66 0.12
N GLN A 35 -33.70 -12.90 0.86
CA GLN A 35 -32.37 -12.91 0.28
C GLN A 35 -32.42 -13.82 -0.96
N LYS A 36 -32.06 -13.28 -2.11
CA LYS A 36 -31.83 -14.07 -3.30
C LYS A 36 -30.84 -15.16 -2.89
N ALA A 37 -31.23 -16.43 -2.95
CA ALA A 37 -30.38 -17.52 -2.52
C ALA A 37 -29.02 -17.41 -3.23
N ALA A 38 -27.94 -17.44 -2.46
CA ALA A 38 -26.58 -17.59 -3.01
C ALA A 38 -26.61 -18.74 -4.01
N GLY A 39 -25.94 -18.57 -5.15
CA GLY A 39 -25.88 -19.60 -6.19
C GLY A 39 -25.38 -20.91 -5.56
N THR A 40 -25.92 -22.05 -6.00
CA THR A 40 -25.48 -23.35 -5.49
C THR A 40 -24.10 -23.64 -6.05
N PHE A 41 -23.08 -23.85 -5.21
CA PHE A 41 -21.76 -24.27 -5.66
C PHE A 41 -21.81 -25.68 -6.27
N GLY A 42 -21.33 -25.86 -7.48
CA GLY A 42 -21.36 -27.14 -8.20
C GLY A 42 -20.62 -27.05 -9.54
N PRO A 43 -20.68 -28.11 -10.38
CA PRO A 43 -19.92 -28.19 -11.64
C PRO A 43 -20.16 -27.06 -12.65
N SER A 44 -21.25 -26.32 -12.50
CA SER A 44 -21.55 -25.14 -13.35
C SER A 44 -20.89 -23.86 -12.88
N ASN A 45 -20.39 -23.81 -11.63
CA ASN A 45 -19.65 -22.67 -11.13
C ASN A 45 -18.23 -22.65 -11.73
N PRO A 46 -17.76 -21.53 -12.30
CA PRO A 46 -16.45 -21.45 -12.94
C PRO A 46 -15.26 -21.79 -12.01
N PHE A 47 -15.41 -21.66 -10.69
CA PHE A 47 -14.40 -21.98 -9.70
C PHE A 47 -14.40 -23.45 -9.23
N TYR A 48 -15.33 -24.29 -9.71
CA TYR A 48 -15.46 -25.68 -9.25
C TYR A 48 -14.19 -26.52 -9.41
N GLY A 49 -13.37 -26.23 -10.42
CA GLY A 49 -12.06 -26.82 -10.63
C GLY A 49 -11.04 -25.79 -11.08
N PRO A 50 -9.76 -26.16 -11.19
CA PRO A 50 -8.75 -25.30 -11.79
C PRO A 50 -9.15 -24.87 -13.19
N SER A 51 -8.84 -23.62 -13.55
CA SER A 51 -9.10 -23.09 -14.87
C SER A 51 -8.30 -23.86 -15.93
N THR A 52 -8.91 -24.11 -17.08
CA THR A 52 -8.27 -24.75 -18.25
C THR A 52 -7.58 -23.75 -19.18
N LEU A 53 -7.65 -22.46 -18.87
CA LEU A 53 -6.94 -21.41 -19.58
C LEU A 53 -5.42 -21.48 -19.32
N PRO A 54 -4.59 -20.90 -20.18
CA PRO A 54 -3.15 -20.80 -19.95
C PRO A 54 -2.85 -20.26 -18.55
N PHE A 55 -1.83 -20.80 -17.89
CA PHE A 55 -1.41 -20.46 -16.52
C PHE A 55 -2.50 -20.60 -15.46
N GLN A 56 -3.59 -21.32 -15.76
CA GLN A 56 -4.80 -21.42 -14.93
C GLN A 56 -5.46 -20.06 -14.64
N THR A 57 -5.25 -19.04 -15.49
CA THR A 57 -5.83 -17.71 -15.29
C THR A 57 -7.35 -17.75 -15.19
N THR A 58 -7.90 -16.76 -14.49
CA THR A 58 -9.33 -16.65 -14.17
C THR A 58 -10.18 -16.47 -15.44
N PRO A 59 -11.25 -17.26 -15.64
CA PRO A 59 -12.14 -17.14 -16.80
C PRO A 59 -13.21 -16.04 -16.61
N PHE A 60 -12.80 -14.77 -16.47
CA PHE A 60 -13.68 -13.62 -16.14
C PHE A 60 -14.95 -13.55 -17.01
N ASN A 61 -14.86 -13.91 -18.28
CA ASN A 61 -16.01 -13.91 -19.20
C ASN A 61 -17.08 -14.98 -18.91
N LYS A 62 -16.85 -15.87 -17.95
CA LYS A 62 -17.79 -16.92 -17.54
C LYS A 62 -18.33 -16.74 -16.12
N ILE A 63 -17.74 -15.82 -15.34
CA ILE A 63 -18.07 -15.58 -13.94
C ILE A 63 -19.18 -14.56 -13.84
N LYS A 64 -20.15 -14.81 -12.98
CA LYS A 64 -21.18 -13.86 -12.53
C LYS A 64 -20.90 -13.50 -11.08
N ASP A 65 -21.34 -12.34 -10.61
CA ASP A 65 -21.10 -11.88 -9.25
C ASP A 65 -21.57 -12.90 -8.21
N SER A 66 -22.74 -13.51 -8.43
CA SER A 66 -23.29 -14.57 -7.58
C SER A 66 -22.43 -15.85 -7.51
N ASP A 67 -21.50 -16.07 -8.44
CA ASP A 67 -20.60 -17.24 -8.45
C ASP A 67 -19.49 -17.09 -7.42
N TYR A 68 -19.07 -15.84 -7.10
CA TYR A 68 -18.01 -15.57 -6.12
C TYR A 68 -18.40 -16.03 -4.72
N GLN A 69 -19.53 -15.56 -4.18
CA GLN A 69 -19.96 -15.92 -2.83
C GLN A 69 -20.09 -17.43 -2.65
N ALA A 70 -20.76 -18.11 -3.60
CA ALA A 70 -20.92 -19.56 -3.53
C ALA A 70 -19.59 -20.32 -3.55
N ALA A 71 -18.59 -19.82 -4.30
CA ALA A 71 -17.27 -20.43 -4.40
C ALA A 71 -16.42 -20.15 -3.15
N ILE A 72 -16.48 -18.94 -2.59
CA ILE A 72 -15.78 -18.54 -1.36
C ILE A 72 -16.30 -19.35 -0.17
N ASP A 73 -17.62 -19.42 0.02
CA ASP A 73 -18.26 -20.25 1.07
C ASP A 73 -17.86 -21.73 0.98
N ALA A 74 -17.88 -22.28 -0.22
CA ALA A 74 -17.48 -23.67 -0.46
C ALA A 74 -15.97 -23.87 -0.22
N GLY A 75 -15.15 -22.90 -0.63
CA GLY A 75 -13.71 -22.88 -0.42
C GLY A 75 -13.33 -22.86 1.05
N MET A 76 -13.94 -21.98 1.83
CA MET A 76 -13.75 -21.92 3.30
C MET A 76 -14.11 -23.24 3.96
N ALA A 77 -15.28 -23.79 3.62
CA ALA A 77 -15.73 -25.06 4.16
C ALA A 77 -14.83 -26.24 3.80
N GLN A 78 -14.25 -26.24 2.59
CA GLN A 78 -13.28 -27.23 2.13
C GLN A 78 -11.96 -27.08 2.89
N GLN A 79 -11.43 -25.87 2.99
CA GLN A 79 -10.17 -25.58 3.68
C GLN A 79 -10.21 -25.99 5.16
N LEU A 80 -11.33 -25.71 5.86
CA LEU A 80 -11.51 -26.16 7.23
C LEU A 80 -11.49 -27.69 7.35
N LYS A 81 -12.11 -28.43 6.42
CA LYS A 81 -12.04 -29.89 6.40
C LYS A 81 -10.64 -30.42 6.13
N GLU A 82 -9.89 -29.78 5.26
CA GLU A 82 -8.51 -30.14 4.93
C GLU A 82 -7.61 -29.89 6.16
N VAL A 83 -7.75 -28.74 6.83
CA VAL A 83 -7.06 -28.41 8.08
C VAL A 83 -7.43 -29.37 9.21
N ASP A 84 -8.72 -29.69 9.37
CA ASP A 84 -9.18 -30.66 10.35
C ASP A 84 -8.61 -32.07 10.10
N ALA A 85 -8.49 -32.48 8.85
CA ALA A 85 -7.87 -33.75 8.50
C ALA A 85 -6.38 -33.78 8.85
N ILE A 86 -5.66 -32.67 8.69
CA ILE A 86 -4.28 -32.51 9.11
C ILE A 86 -4.19 -32.54 10.64
N ALA A 87 -4.98 -31.74 11.33
CA ALA A 87 -4.95 -31.59 12.78
C ALA A 87 -5.29 -32.91 13.51
N ASN A 88 -6.25 -33.70 12.99
CA ASN A 88 -6.69 -34.96 13.55
C ASN A 88 -6.00 -36.19 12.94
N ASN A 89 -4.96 -36.04 12.13
CA ASN A 89 -4.23 -37.17 11.55
C ASN A 89 -3.63 -38.06 12.64
N PRO A 90 -4.00 -39.36 12.71
CA PRO A 90 -3.51 -40.27 13.76
C PRO A 90 -2.02 -40.64 13.65
N ALA A 91 -1.42 -40.41 12.47
CA ALA A 91 0.02 -40.62 12.27
C ALA A 91 0.85 -39.55 12.99
N ALA A 92 2.02 -39.92 13.45
CA ALA A 92 2.98 -38.97 14.04
C ALA A 92 3.21 -37.77 13.09
N PRO A 93 3.37 -36.54 13.63
CA PRO A 93 3.63 -35.36 12.83
C PRO A 93 4.92 -35.52 12.04
N THR A 94 4.85 -35.24 10.73
CA THR A 94 6.01 -35.16 9.84
C THR A 94 5.92 -33.88 9.02
N PHE A 95 7.02 -33.40 8.50
CA PHE A 95 7.03 -32.25 7.59
C PHE A 95 6.01 -32.43 6.46
N LYS A 96 5.99 -33.61 5.82
CA LYS A 96 5.07 -33.91 4.72
C LYS A 96 3.60 -33.92 5.11
N ASN A 97 3.22 -34.55 6.25
CA ASN A 97 1.82 -34.69 6.63
C ASN A 97 1.28 -33.50 7.46
N THR A 98 2.09 -32.44 7.63
CA THR A 98 1.70 -31.23 8.33
C THR A 98 1.97 -29.99 7.46
N PHE A 99 3.22 -29.59 7.24
CA PHE A 99 3.56 -28.39 6.48
C PHE A 99 3.21 -28.51 4.99
N VAL A 100 3.69 -29.53 4.29
CA VAL A 100 3.34 -29.74 2.88
C VAL A 100 1.82 -29.93 2.70
N ALA A 101 1.16 -30.53 3.65
CA ALA A 101 -0.29 -30.69 3.61
C ALA A 101 -1.02 -29.35 3.78
N LEU A 102 -0.51 -28.45 4.64
CA LEU A 102 -1.04 -27.09 4.80
C LEU A 102 -0.84 -26.25 3.52
N GLU A 103 0.36 -26.31 2.91
CA GLU A 103 0.65 -25.60 1.67
C GLU A 103 -0.24 -26.06 0.47
N ARG A 104 -0.82 -27.25 0.57
CA ARG A 104 -1.78 -27.78 -0.42
C ARG A 104 -3.23 -27.49 -0.09
N ALA A 105 -3.55 -27.07 1.13
CA ALA A 105 -4.91 -26.77 1.57
C ALA A 105 -5.39 -25.42 1.04
N GLY A 106 -6.70 -25.26 0.89
CA GLY A 106 -7.31 -23.95 0.58
C GLY A 106 -7.34 -23.55 -0.90
N GLN A 107 -6.84 -24.35 -1.84
CA GLN A 107 -6.73 -23.96 -3.25
C GLN A 107 -8.04 -23.50 -3.92
N LEU A 108 -9.20 -23.99 -3.48
CA LEU A 108 -10.49 -23.52 -3.98
C LEU A 108 -10.78 -22.11 -3.44
N TYR A 109 -10.53 -21.91 -2.15
CA TYR A 109 -10.69 -20.60 -1.51
C TYR A 109 -9.80 -19.56 -2.19
N ASP A 110 -8.51 -19.86 -2.36
CA ASP A 110 -7.54 -18.94 -2.98
C ASP A 110 -7.96 -18.53 -4.39
N ARG A 111 -8.37 -19.49 -5.25
CA ARG A 111 -8.83 -19.16 -6.60
C ARG A 111 -10.05 -18.25 -6.63
N ALA A 112 -11.01 -18.48 -5.74
CA ALA A 112 -12.23 -17.67 -5.69
C ALA A 112 -11.95 -16.31 -5.05
N TRP A 113 -11.19 -16.29 -3.96
CA TRP A 113 -10.86 -15.08 -3.21
C TRP A 113 -9.99 -14.12 -4.02
N ASN A 114 -8.89 -14.59 -4.64
CA ASN A 114 -8.02 -13.71 -5.41
C ASN A 114 -8.75 -13.04 -6.59
N ALA A 115 -9.59 -13.79 -7.29
CA ALA A 115 -10.42 -13.23 -8.36
C ALA A 115 -11.47 -12.23 -7.83
N PHE A 116 -12.11 -12.54 -6.70
CA PHE A 116 -13.07 -11.66 -6.05
C PHE A 116 -12.39 -10.38 -5.53
N ASN A 117 -11.26 -10.52 -4.83
CA ASN A 117 -10.48 -9.41 -4.31
C ASN A 117 -10.10 -8.41 -5.42
N LEU A 118 -9.65 -8.91 -6.56
CA LEU A 118 -9.36 -8.08 -7.72
C LEU A 118 -10.59 -7.29 -8.19
N VAL A 119 -11.71 -7.99 -8.49
CA VAL A 119 -12.87 -7.30 -9.09
C VAL A 119 -13.58 -6.38 -8.11
N SER A 120 -13.62 -6.71 -6.81
CA SER A 120 -14.20 -5.86 -5.77
C SER A 120 -13.45 -4.56 -5.58
N GLN A 121 -12.16 -4.51 -5.92
CA GLN A 121 -11.35 -3.30 -5.83
C GLN A 121 -11.19 -2.58 -7.18
N ALA A 122 -11.03 -3.30 -8.28
CA ALA A 122 -10.73 -2.72 -9.58
C ALA A 122 -11.94 -2.51 -10.49
N ASN A 123 -13.07 -3.18 -10.23
CA ASN A 123 -14.29 -3.08 -11.06
C ASN A 123 -15.54 -3.43 -10.26
N THR A 124 -15.73 -2.76 -9.10
CA THR A 124 -16.81 -3.06 -8.15
C THR A 124 -18.19 -2.66 -8.67
N ASP A 125 -19.20 -3.27 -8.07
CA ASP A 125 -20.61 -2.91 -8.22
C ASP A 125 -21.38 -3.19 -6.91
N PRO A 126 -22.67 -2.79 -6.78
CA PRO A 126 -23.42 -2.98 -5.55
C PRO A 126 -23.67 -4.43 -5.12
N GLU A 127 -23.49 -5.42 -6.00
CA GLU A 127 -23.59 -6.85 -5.66
C GLU A 127 -22.26 -7.32 -5.06
N LEU A 128 -21.13 -6.97 -5.67
CA LEU A 128 -19.79 -7.26 -5.17
C LEU A 128 -19.53 -6.60 -3.80
N GLU A 129 -20.01 -5.37 -3.59
CA GLU A 129 -19.93 -4.69 -2.29
C GLU A 129 -20.66 -5.46 -1.18
N LYS A 130 -21.87 -5.97 -1.46
CA LYS A 130 -22.62 -6.80 -0.50
C LYS A 130 -21.92 -8.12 -0.19
N ILE A 131 -21.31 -8.74 -1.20
CA ILE A 131 -20.52 -9.95 -1.01
C ILE A 131 -19.31 -9.64 -0.14
N GLN A 132 -18.61 -8.52 -0.38
CA GLN A 132 -17.48 -8.08 0.43
C GLN A 132 -17.86 -7.88 1.90
N ASP A 133 -18.97 -7.18 2.16
CA ASP A 133 -19.48 -6.95 3.53
C ASP A 133 -19.86 -8.27 4.23
N TYR A 134 -20.42 -9.23 3.48
CA TYR A 134 -20.79 -10.54 4.01
C TYR A 134 -19.56 -11.41 4.30
N GLU A 135 -18.54 -11.41 3.43
CA GLU A 135 -17.37 -12.30 3.54
C GLU A 135 -16.29 -11.79 4.50
N ALA A 136 -16.17 -10.47 4.72
CA ALA A 136 -15.12 -9.90 5.56
C ALA A 136 -15.06 -10.51 6.98
N PRO A 137 -16.15 -10.60 7.77
CA PRO A 137 -16.10 -11.23 9.09
C PRO A 137 -15.87 -12.74 9.02
N ARG A 138 -16.26 -13.40 7.94
CA ARG A 138 -16.14 -14.85 7.76
C ARG A 138 -14.70 -15.25 7.40
N THR A 139 -14.03 -14.42 6.63
CA THR A 139 -12.60 -14.57 6.31
C THR A 139 -11.75 -14.45 7.58
N ALA A 140 -12.05 -13.47 8.43
CA ALA A 140 -11.39 -13.32 9.73
C ALA A 140 -11.65 -14.57 10.63
N ALA A 141 -12.89 -15.04 10.68
CA ALA A 141 -13.23 -16.25 11.45
C ALA A 141 -12.54 -17.51 10.91
N LEU A 142 -12.34 -17.63 9.58
CA LEU A 142 -11.57 -18.72 8.97
C LEU A 142 -10.10 -18.68 9.43
N ALA A 143 -9.47 -17.51 9.39
CA ALA A 143 -8.10 -17.31 9.84
C ALA A 143 -7.94 -17.71 11.31
N ASP A 144 -8.86 -17.29 12.19
CA ASP A 144 -8.87 -17.66 13.60
C ASP A 144 -9.05 -19.16 13.82
N ALA A 145 -9.97 -19.78 13.07
CA ALA A 145 -10.22 -21.21 13.18
C ALA A 145 -8.99 -22.06 12.79
N ILE A 146 -8.15 -21.56 11.89
CA ILE A 146 -6.89 -22.20 11.50
C ILE A 146 -5.79 -21.87 12.52
N ASN A 147 -5.53 -20.60 12.75
CA ASN A 147 -4.36 -20.13 13.53
C ASN A 147 -4.46 -20.49 15.01
N LEU A 148 -5.66 -20.52 15.59
CA LEU A 148 -5.87 -20.86 17.00
C LEU A 148 -6.19 -22.36 17.23
N ASN A 149 -6.11 -23.19 16.18
CA ASN A 149 -6.38 -24.63 16.28
C ASN A 149 -5.28 -25.33 17.09
N THR A 150 -5.61 -25.70 18.32
CA THR A 150 -4.67 -26.28 19.28
C THR A 150 -4.05 -27.62 18.80
N LYS A 151 -4.83 -28.45 18.10
CA LYS A 151 -4.32 -29.75 17.58
C LYS A 151 -3.35 -29.53 16.41
N LEU A 152 -3.69 -28.62 15.51
CA LEU A 152 -2.83 -28.26 14.40
C LEU A 152 -1.52 -27.67 14.94
N PHE A 153 -1.59 -26.70 15.85
CA PHE A 153 -0.44 -26.08 16.46
C PHE A 153 0.47 -27.10 17.18
N ALA A 154 -0.11 -28.09 17.89
CA ALA A 154 0.67 -29.15 18.52
C ALA A 154 1.50 -29.95 17.50
N ARG A 155 0.98 -30.18 16.29
CA ARG A 155 1.70 -30.86 15.20
C ARG A 155 2.82 -29.97 14.63
N ILE A 156 2.53 -28.71 14.38
CA ILE A 156 3.49 -27.71 13.93
C ILE A 156 4.64 -27.60 14.93
N LYS A 157 4.32 -27.43 16.21
CA LYS A 157 5.31 -27.32 17.30
C LYS A 157 6.20 -28.56 17.43
N ALA A 158 5.60 -29.76 17.33
CA ALA A 158 6.38 -31.01 17.43
C ALA A 158 7.44 -31.14 16.32
N ILE A 159 7.17 -30.60 15.13
CA ILE A 159 8.13 -30.57 14.02
C ILE A 159 9.14 -29.44 14.22
N TYR A 160 8.66 -28.26 14.62
CA TYR A 160 9.55 -27.11 14.90
C TYR A 160 10.60 -27.44 15.96
N ASP A 161 10.19 -28.08 17.07
CA ASP A 161 11.11 -28.47 18.16
C ASP A 161 12.24 -29.41 17.70
N GLN A 162 12.00 -30.22 16.66
CA GLN A 162 12.94 -31.18 16.11
C GLN A 162 13.60 -30.73 14.82
N ARG A 163 13.31 -29.52 14.32
CA ARG A 163 13.66 -29.07 12.95
C ARG A 163 15.13 -29.22 12.58
N ALA A 164 16.04 -29.00 13.54
CA ALA A 164 17.48 -29.11 13.31
C ALA A 164 17.94 -30.57 13.02
N SER A 165 17.15 -31.58 13.42
CA SER A 165 17.48 -33.00 13.25
C SER A 165 16.74 -33.67 12.07
N LEU A 166 15.83 -32.97 11.40
CA LEU A 166 14.99 -33.55 10.34
C LEU A 166 15.67 -33.63 8.97
N GLY A 167 16.85 -33.01 8.81
CA GLY A 167 17.57 -33.01 7.53
C GLY A 167 16.83 -32.31 6.39
N LEU A 168 16.02 -31.29 6.74
CA LEU A 168 15.31 -30.45 5.76
C LEU A 168 16.29 -29.59 4.96
N ASP A 169 15.96 -29.32 3.71
CA ASP A 169 16.65 -28.28 2.94
C ASP A 169 16.34 -26.88 3.52
N ALA A 170 17.07 -25.87 3.04
CA ALA A 170 17.00 -24.52 3.60
C ALA A 170 15.59 -23.91 3.48
N GLU A 171 14.92 -24.07 2.34
CA GLU A 171 13.58 -23.53 2.12
C GLU A 171 12.54 -24.24 2.98
N SER A 172 12.61 -25.57 3.06
CA SER A 172 11.74 -26.37 3.94
C SER A 172 11.95 -26.02 5.43
N LEU A 173 13.17 -25.77 5.85
CA LEU A 173 13.49 -25.33 7.21
C LEU A 173 12.91 -23.94 7.46
N ARG A 174 13.07 -23.01 6.52
CA ARG A 174 12.48 -21.66 6.60
C ARG A 174 10.96 -21.72 6.70
N LEU A 175 10.30 -22.57 5.91
CA LEU A 175 8.85 -22.76 6.00
C LEU A 175 8.41 -23.17 7.40
N VAL A 176 9.14 -24.12 8.01
CA VAL A 176 8.84 -24.55 9.39
C VAL A 176 8.98 -23.39 10.38
N GLU A 177 10.03 -22.61 10.28
CA GLU A 177 10.30 -21.48 11.16
C GLU A 177 9.28 -20.35 10.96
N TYR A 178 9.01 -20.00 9.71
CA TYR A 178 8.06 -18.96 9.35
C TYR A 178 6.64 -19.30 9.81
N GLN A 179 6.12 -20.47 9.44
CA GLN A 179 4.77 -20.88 9.80
C GLN A 179 4.61 -21.02 11.34
N TYR A 180 5.59 -21.61 12.03
CA TYR A 180 5.56 -21.66 13.48
C TYR A 180 5.47 -20.26 14.10
N GLN A 181 6.28 -19.32 13.61
CA GLN A 181 6.27 -17.94 14.07
C GLN A 181 4.92 -17.26 13.82
N GLN A 182 4.29 -17.47 12.64
CA GLN A 182 2.97 -16.91 12.34
C GLN A 182 1.91 -17.43 13.31
N PHE A 183 1.90 -18.74 13.60
CA PHE A 183 0.98 -19.31 14.59
C PHE A 183 1.21 -18.76 16.00
N VAL A 184 2.46 -18.62 16.43
CA VAL A 184 2.79 -18.02 17.74
C VAL A 184 2.36 -16.56 17.79
N LYS A 185 2.63 -15.80 16.74
CA LYS A 185 2.24 -14.39 16.61
C LYS A 185 0.73 -14.20 16.67
N ALA A 186 -0.03 -15.15 16.12
CA ALA A 186 -1.50 -15.19 16.23
C ALA A 186 -2.02 -15.67 17.60
N GLY A 187 -1.15 -16.09 18.53
CA GLY A 187 -1.55 -16.52 19.87
C GLY A 187 -1.82 -18.02 20.03
N ALA A 188 -1.39 -18.88 19.10
CA ALA A 188 -1.62 -20.31 19.14
C ALA A 188 -1.08 -20.99 20.41
N ASN A 189 0.00 -20.45 20.99
CA ASN A 189 0.64 -20.96 22.21
C ASN A 189 0.02 -20.48 23.52
N LEU A 190 -1.02 -19.63 23.47
CA LEU A 190 -1.73 -19.16 24.64
C LEU A 190 -2.58 -20.28 25.28
N SER A 191 -2.87 -20.15 26.58
CA SER A 191 -3.87 -20.96 27.23
C SER A 191 -5.26 -20.70 26.63
N ASP A 192 -6.19 -21.65 26.76
CA ASP A 192 -7.55 -21.45 26.26
C ASP A 192 -8.22 -20.22 26.90
N ALA A 193 -7.94 -19.96 28.19
CA ALA A 193 -8.45 -18.77 28.89
C ALA A 193 -7.87 -17.46 28.31
N ASP A 194 -6.60 -17.47 27.89
CA ASP A 194 -5.95 -16.30 27.30
C ASP A 194 -6.34 -16.13 25.81
N LYS A 195 -6.61 -17.21 25.08
CA LYS A 195 -7.22 -17.13 23.74
C LYS A 195 -8.59 -16.47 23.77
N GLU A 196 -9.42 -16.77 24.79
CA GLU A 196 -10.72 -16.09 24.95
C GLU A 196 -10.57 -14.60 25.33
N LYS A 197 -9.48 -14.21 26.02
CA LYS A 197 -9.17 -12.80 26.26
C LYS A 197 -8.72 -12.13 24.96
N LEU A 198 -7.85 -12.81 24.19
CA LEU A 198 -7.35 -12.30 22.90
C LEU A 198 -8.52 -12.01 21.96
N LYS A 199 -9.45 -12.94 21.77
CA LYS A 199 -10.63 -12.73 20.93
C LYS A 199 -11.44 -11.49 21.34
N LYS A 200 -11.61 -11.25 22.66
CA LYS A 200 -12.33 -10.05 23.12
C LYS A 200 -11.57 -8.75 22.79
N LEU A 201 -10.22 -8.79 22.89
CA LEU A 201 -9.39 -7.65 22.51
C LEU A 201 -9.50 -7.41 20.98
N ASP A 202 -9.48 -8.47 20.18
CA ASP A 202 -9.62 -8.40 18.71
C ASP A 202 -11.00 -7.87 18.29
N GLU A 203 -12.08 -8.30 18.97
CA GLU A 203 -13.43 -7.78 18.74
C GLU A 203 -13.55 -6.28 19.09
N GLU A 204 -12.93 -5.85 20.22
CA GLU A 204 -12.90 -4.45 20.62
C GLU A 204 -12.04 -3.63 19.65
N GLU A 205 -10.86 -4.13 19.23
CA GLU A 205 -9.96 -3.50 18.27
C GLU A 205 -10.69 -3.24 16.95
N SER A 206 -11.28 -4.26 16.34
CA SER A 206 -12.05 -4.14 15.10
C SER A 206 -13.20 -3.14 15.20
N THR A 207 -13.91 -3.10 16.31
CA THR A 207 -14.99 -2.14 16.56
C THR A 207 -14.46 -0.70 16.62
N LEU A 208 -13.34 -0.50 17.30
CA LEU A 208 -12.72 0.83 17.45
C LEU A 208 -12.09 1.30 16.13
N GLU A 209 -11.47 0.41 15.35
CA GLU A 209 -10.93 0.73 14.02
C GLU A 209 -12.04 1.21 13.07
N ASN A 210 -13.17 0.50 13.01
CA ASN A 210 -14.32 0.93 12.23
C ASN A 210 -14.92 2.24 12.75
N THR A 211 -14.97 2.43 14.08
CA THR A 211 -15.43 3.67 14.70
C THR A 211 -14.52 4.85 14.33
N PHE A 212 -13.20 4.64 14.38
CA PHE A 212 -12.22 5.64 13.97
C PHE A 212 -12.42 6.06 12.52
N MET A 213 -12.49 5.11 11.60
CA MET A 213 -12.71 5.38 10.17
C MET A 213 -14.02 6.12 9.94
N THR A 214 -15.11 5.68 10.54
CA THR A 214 -16.43 6.32 10.37
C THR A 214 -16.44 7.76 10.86
N LYS A 215 -15.86 8.01 12.03
CA LYS A 215 -15.72 9.37 12.60
C LYS A 215 -14.86 10.25 11.72
N LEU A 216 -13.68 9.74 11.26
CA LEU A 216 -12.78 10.50 10.41
C LEU A 216 -13.44 10.91 9.09
N LEU A 217 -14.14 9.99 8.42
CA LEU A 217 -14.85 10.31 7.18
C LEU A 217 -15.93 11.38 7.41
N ALA A 218 -16.68 11.28 8.50
CA ALA A 218 -17.71 12.27 8.85
C ALA A 218 -17.07 13.62 9.20
N ALA A 219 -15.94 13.65 9.93
CA ALA A 219 -15.19 14.88 10.24
C ALA A 219 -14.66 15.54 8.96
N ALA A 220 -14.05 14.77 8.05
CA ALA A 220 -13.53 15.29 6.79
C ALA A 220 -14.65 15.92 5.93
N ALA A 221 -15.83 15.30 5.90
CA ALA A 221 -16.99 15.85 5.19
C ALA A 221 -17.57 17.10 5.87
N ALA A 222 -17.51 17.19 7.20
CA ALA A 222 -18.00 18.35 7.95
C ALA A 222 -17.05 19.55 7.88
N ASP A 223 -15.75 19.29 7.82
CA ASP A 223 -14.67 20.29 7.87
C ASP A 223 -14.21 20.78 6.49
N GLN A 224 -14.81 20.32 5.40
CA GLN A 224 -14.51 20.81 4.06
C GLN A 224 -14.68 22.33 3.95
N TYR A 225 -13.83 22.98 3.15
CA TYR A 225 -13.95 24.43 2.95
C TYR A 225 -15.08 24.74 1.94
N SER A 226 -16.01 25.60 2.31
CA SER A 226 -17.09 26.04 1.42
C SER A 226 -17.20 27.57 1.34
N THR A 227 -17.46 28.10 0.14
CA THR A 227 -17.62 29.53 -0.08
C THR A 227 -18.59 29.82 -1.23
N THR A 228 -19.23 30.97 -1.15
CA THR A 228 -20.00 31.56 -2.28
C THR A 228 -19.25 32.73 -2.92
N ASP A 229 -18.11 33.13 -2.36
CA ASP A 229 -17.30 34.22 -2.87
C ASP A 229 -16.18 33.67 -3.76
N ARG A 230 -16.32 33.81 -5.09
CA ARG A 230 -15.31 33.36 -6.08
C ARG A 230 -13.96 34.01 -5.88
N THR A 231 -13.88 35.20 -5.29
CA THR A 231 -12.62 35.93 -5.15
C THR A 231 -11.66 35.25 -4.17
N THR A 232 -12.18 34.53 -3.17
CA THR A 232 -11.39 33.75 -2.21
C THR A 232 -10.69 32.55 -2.86
N LEU A 233 -11.20 32.08 -4.01
CA LEU A 233 -10.64 30.96 -4.79
C LEU A 233 -9.73 31.43 -5.92
N ALA A 234 -9.33 32.71 -5.95
CA ALA A 234 -8.42 33.24 -6.95
C ALA A 234 -7.09 32.43 -6.99
N GLY A 235 -6.74 31.96 -8.17
CA GLY A 235 -5.53 31.13 -8.40
C GLY A 235 -5.86 29.70 -8.83
N LEU A 236 -7.04 29.19 -8.51
CA LEU A 236 -7.51 27.91 -9.04
C LEU A 236 -7.78 28.03 -10.55
N SER A 237 -7.52 26.99 -11.30
CA SER A 237 -7.88 26.85 -12.71
C SER A 237 -9.41 26.72 -12.89
N GLU A 238 -9.94 27.00 -14.08
CA GLU A 238 -11.36 26.80 -14.36
C GLU A 238 -11.78 25.33 -14.13
N GLY A 239 -10.95 24.34 -14.46
CA GLY A 239 -11.22 22.93 -14.19
C GLY A 239 -11.34 22.60 -12.69
N GLN A 240 -10.48 23.18 -11.85
CA GLN A 240 -10.60 23.05 -10.39
C GLN A 240 -11.86 23.77 -9.86
N MET A 241 -12.19 24.94 -10.43
CA MET A 241 -13.41 25.68 -10.10
C MET A 241 -14.67 24.88 -10.46
N ASP A 242 -14.68 24.24 -11.62
CA ASP A 242 -15.81 23.40 -12.05
C ASP A 242 -15.95 22.17 -11.13
N ALA A 243 -14.85 21.52 -10.77
CA ALA A 243 -14.85 20.40 -9.83
C ALA A 243 -15.38 20.82 -8.44
N ALA A 244 -14.94 21.98 -7.93
CA ALA A 244 -15.41 22.52 -6.66
C ALA A 244 -16.91 22.88 -6.69
N ALA A 245 -17.42 23.36 -7.83
CA ALA A 245 -18.84 23.64 -8.00
C ALA A 245 -19.70 22.36 -8.07
N GLU A 246 -19.22 21.30 -8.72
CA GLU A 246 -19.88 19.99 -8.73
C GLU A 246 -19.89 19.37 -7.32
N GLU A 247 -18.79 19.49 -6.56
CA GLU A 247 -18.75 19.05 -5.17
C GLU A 247 -19.77 19.81 -4.30
N ALA A 248 -19.90 21.13 -4.48
CA ALA A 248 -20.94 21.90 -3.80
C ALA A 248 -22.35 21.38 -4.11
N LYS A 249 -22.64 21.06 -5.37
CA LYS A 249 -23.94 20.46 -5.76
C LYS A 249 -24.16 19.09 -5.13
N ALA A 250 -23.14 18.24 -5.08
CA ALA A 250 -23.21 16.92 -4.44
C ALA A 250 -23.60 17.05 -2.96
N HIS A 251 -23.10 18.08 -2.29
CA HIS A 251 -23.42 18.42 -0.90
C HIS A 251 -24.68 19.29 -0.74
N LYS A 252 -25.37 19.62 -1.83
CA LYS A 252 -26.55 20.49 -1.84
C LYS A 252 -26.26 21.91 -1.29
N LEU A 253 -25.03 22.37 -1.50
CA LEU A 253 -24.56 23.71 -1.15
C LEU A 253 -24.53 24.61 -2.38
N GLN A 254 -24.54 25.93 -2.15
CA GLN A 254 -24.31 26.92 -3.19
C GLN A 254 -22.84 27.34 -3.22
N GLY A 255 -22.35 27.72 -4.40
CA GLY A 255 -20.98 28.17 -4.57
C GLY A 255 -20.02 27.01 -4.83
N TRP A 256 -18.95 26.92 -4.06
CA TRP A 256 -17.84 25.98 -4.25
C TRP A 256 -17.50 25.28 -2.95
N VAL A 257 -17.09 24.04 -3.06
CA VAL A 257 -16.57 23.21 -1.95
C VAL A 257 -15.24 22.62 -2.33
N LEU A 258 -14.22 22.79 -1.47
CA LEU A 258 -12.93 22.15 -1.56
C LEU A 258 -12.89 21.03 -0.50
N PRO A 259 -12.95 19.76 -0.90
CA PRO A 259 -12.92 18.63 0.03
C PRO A 259 -11.52 18.46 0.63
N LEU A 260 -11.44 18.05 1.90
CA LEU A 260 -10.18 17.75 2.54
C LEU A 260 -9.59 16.41 2.03
N GLN A 261 -8.31 16.42 1.71
CA GLN A 261 -7.53 15.20 1.51
C GLN A 261 -7.14 14.58 2.86
N ASN A 262 -6.73 13.32 2.86
CA ASN A 262 -6.43 12.61 4.11
C ASN A 262 -5.14 13.09 4.82
N THR A 263 -4.26 13.82 4.14
CA THR A 263 -3.02 14.39 4.69
C THR A 263 -3.25 15.74 5.37
N THR A 264 -2.28 16.21 6.14
CA THR A 264 -2.31 17.55 6.75
C THR A 264 -2.35 18.64 5.69
N GLN A 265 -1.44 18.59 4.73
CA GLN A 265 -1.39 19.54 3.61
C GLN A 265 -2.47 19.24 2.58
N GLN A 266 -2.95 20.30 1.94
CA GLN A 266 -4.03 20.23 0.98
C GLN A 266 -3.55 20.75 -0.38
N PRO A 267 -3.78 20.02 -1.50
CA PRO A 267 -3.22 20.38 -2.82
C PRO A 267 -3.59 21.77 -3.31
N ASP A 268 -4.77 22.26 -2.97
CA ASP A 268 -5.24 23.59 -3.39
C ASP A 268 -4.45 24.74 -2.78
N LEU A 269 -3.72 24.52 -1.67
CA LEU A 269 -2.88 25.52 -1.02
C LEU A 269 -1.79 26.04 -1.98
N ALA A 270 -1.29 25.21 -2.90
CA ALA A 270 -0.28 25.60 -3.89
C ALA A 270 -0.75 26.70 -4.87
N PHE A 271 -2.07 26.81 -5.08
CA PHE A 271 -2.63 27.69 -6.13
C PHE A 271 -3.37 28.89 -5.55
N LEU A 272 -3.97 28.80 -4.38
CA LEU A 272 -4.82 29.83 -3.79
C LEU A 272 -4.01 31.08 -3.43
N LYS A 273 -4.37 32.23 -4.02
CA LYS A 273 -3.68 33.50 -3.78
C LYS A 273 -4.10 34.14 -2.45
N ASP A 274 -5.34 33.92 -2.00
CA ASP A 274 -5.84 34.50 -0.75
C ASP A 274 -5.26 33.74 0.46
N ARG A 275 -4.40 34.42 1.24
CA ARG A 275 -3.76 33.85 2.42
C ARG A 275 -4.75 33.44 3.50
N ALA A 276 -5.84 34.20 3.66
CA ALA A 276 -6.87 33.89 4.66
C ALA A 276 -7.61 32.58 4.30
N THR A 277 -7.86 32.35 3.03
CA THR A 277 -8.42 31.09 2.53
C THR A 277 -7.46 29.91 2.73
N ARG A 278 -6.17 30.08 2.43
CA ARG A 278 -5.16 29.02 2.73
C ARG A 278 -5.15 28.67 4.20
N HIS A 279 -5.12 29.68 5.08
CA HIS A 279 -5.17 29.46 6.52
C HIS A 279 -6.45 28.72 6.96
N ALA A 280 -7.62 29.11 6.45
CA ALA A 280 -8.88 28.46 6.80
C ALA A 280 -8.91 26.97 6.37
N ILE A 281 -8.44 26.65 5.16
CA ILE A 281 -8.36 25.27 4.68
C ILE A 281 -7.37 24.46 5.52
N PHE A 282 -6.20 25.01 5.82
CA PHE A 282 -5.20 24.36 6.67
C PHE A 282 -5.76 24.10 8.09
N GLU A 283 -6.38 25.10 8.71
CA GLU A 283 -7.00 24.96 10.04
C GLU A 283 -8.09 23.88 10.05
N ASN A 284 -8.91 23.80 9.01
CA ASN A 284 -9.91 22.76 8.88
C ASN A 284 -9.26 21.37 8.77
N SER A 285 -8.20 21.27 7.97
CA SER A 285 -7.41 20.04 7.88
C SER A 285 -6.71 19.68 9.18
N TRP A 286 -6.05 20.65 9.83
CA TRP A 286 -5.27 20.46 11.06
C TRP A 286 -6.14 20.03 12.24
N LYS A 287 -7.33 20.64 12.40
CA LYS A 287 -8.27 20.35 13.50
C LYS A 287 -9.32 19.29 13.18
N ARG A 288 -9.17 18.63 12.06
CA ARG A 288 -10.08 17.58 11.63
C ARG A 288 -10.13 16.46 12.68
N ALA A 289 -11.36 16.05 13.03
CA ALA A 289 -11.63 15.01 14.02
C ALA A 289 -11.14 15.33 15.46
N GLU A 290 -10.96 16.63 15.81
CA GLU A 290 -10.52 17.10 17.12
C GLU A 290 -11.41 18.20 17.72
N ARG A 291 -12.64 18.36 17.22
CA ARG A 291 -13.51 19.47 17.59
C ARG A 291 -14.34 19.26 18.87
N GLY A 292 -14.15 18.13 19.54
CA GLY A 292 -14.93 17.77 20.74
C GLY A 292 -16.39 17.43 20.44
N ASP A 293 -16.71 17.13 19.20
CA ASP A 293 -18.03 16.72 18.73
C ASP A 293 -18.15 15.19 18.60
N ALA A 294 -19.23 14.71 17.97
CA ALA A 294 -19.46 13.28 17.76
C ALA A 294 -18.41 12.61 16.86
N ASN A 295 -17.70 13.39 16.06
CA ASN A 295 -16.70 12.92 15.10
C ASN A 295 -15.26 12.98 15.64
N ASP A 296 -15.11 13.41 16.91
CA ASP A 296 -13.78 13.45 17.55
C ASP A 296 -13.22 12.03 17.73
N THR A 297 -12.03 11.79 17.17
CA THR A 297 -11.37 10.48 17.17
C THR A 297 -10.43 10.25 18.34
N ARG A 298 -10.06 11.31 19.08
CA ARG A 298 -9.00 11.25 20.11
C ARG A 298 -9.22 10.21 21.20
N ALA A 299 -10.43 10.08 21.72
CA ALA A 299 -10.74 9.04 22.70
C ALA A 299 -10.66 7.62 22.08
N THR A 300 -11.01 7.47 20.81
CA THR A 300 -10.97 6.20 20.09
C THR A 300 -9.52 5.75 19.86
N LEU A 301 -8.67 6.62 19.35
CA LEU A 301 -7.26 6.28 19.08
C LEU A 301 -6.48 6.01 20.38
N ALA A 302 -6.70 6.79 21.43
CA ALA A 302 -6.04 6.56 22.73
C ALA A 302 -6.42 5.17 23.29
N ARG A 303 -7.68 4.76 23.14
CA ARG A 303 -8.11 3.41 23.53
C ARG A 303 -7.52 2.34 22.63
N LEU A 304 -7.41 2.54 21.31
CA LEU A 304 -6.75 1.64 20.38
C LEU A 304 -5.29 1.40 20.75
N ALA A 305 -4.53 2.46 21.01
CA ALA A 305 -3.13 2.34 21.45
C ALA A 305 -3.00 1.51 22.74
N GLN A 306 -3.83 1.81 23.75
CA GLN A 306 -3.83 1.08 25.00
C GLN A 306 -4.21 -0.41 24.79
N LEU A 307 -5.22 -0.68 23.98
CA LEU A 307 -5.70 -2.04 23.70
C LEU A 307 -4.62 -2.85 22.98
N ARG A 308 -3.96 -2.29 22.00
CA ARG A 308 -2.83 -2.91 21.27
C ARG A 308 -1.67 -3.23 22.21
N ALA A 309 -1.33 -2.34 23.13
CA ALA A 309 -0.33 -2.61 24.17
C ALA A 309 -0.75 -3.77 25.09
N GLN A 310 -2.03 -3.85 25.48
CA GLN A 310 -2.58 -4.96 26.27
C GLN A 310 -2.54 -6.29 25.50
N LYS A 311 -2.86 -6.29 24.21
CA LYS A 311 -2.78 -7.44 23.31
C LYS A 311 -1.35 -7.97 23.20
N ALA A 312 -0.39 -7.08 22.95
CA ALA A 312 1.03 -7.43 22.89
C ALA A 312 1.53 -8.05 24.22
N ALA A 313 1.15 -7.47 25.35
CA ALA A 313 1.51 -8.02 26.68
C ALA A 313 0.90 -9.41 26.92
N LEU A 314 -0.35 -9.66 26.48
CA LEU A 314 -0.99 -10.97 26.54
C LEU A 314 -0.22 -12.00 25.69
N LEU A 315 0.31 -11.58 24.54
CA LEU A 315 1.14 -12.38 23.64
C LEU A 315 2.59 -12.54 24.11
N GLY A 316 2.97 -11.89 25.25
CA GLY A 316 4.30 -12.00 25.84
C GLY A 316 5.33 -10.98 25.33
N TYR A 317 4.90 -9.90 24.71
CA TYR A 317 5.76 -8.83 24.21
C TYR A 317 5.66 -7.58 25.07
N PRO A 318 6.73 -6.75 25.16
CA PRO A 318 6.73 -5.56 25.99
C PRO A 318 5.78 -4.46 25.48
N ASN A 319 5.57 -4.39 24.19
CA ASN A 319 4.69 -3.43 23.50
C ASN A 319 4.26 -3.96 22.13
N TYR A 320 3.37 -3.21 21.46
CA TYR A 320 2.83 -3.63 20.17
C TYR A 320 3.87 -3.63 19.04
N ALA A 321 4.73 -2.62 18.99
CA ALA A 321 5.79 -2.55 17.98
C ALA A 321 6.76 -3.75 18.09
N ALA A 322 7.14 -4.15 19.31
CA ALA A 322 7.98 -5.33 19.51
C ALA A 322 7.33 -6.64 19.04
N TRP A 323 5.99 -6.75 19.15
CA TRP A 323 5.25 -7.88 18.58
C TRP A 323 5.18 -7.79 17.05
N ASN A 324 4.84 -6.61 16.51
CA ASN A 324 4.65 -6.44 15.08
C ASN A 324 5.95 -6.63 14.27
N LEU A 325 7.07 -6.11 14.79
CA LEU A 325 8.35 -6.12 14.08
C LEU A 325 9.11 -7.44 14.12
N THR A 326 8.66 -8.45 14.86
CA THR A 326 9.36 -9.74 15.00
C THR A 326 9.65 -10.45 13.69
N ASP A 327 8.83 -10.29 12.67
CA ASP A 327 8.97 -10.89 11.34
C ASP A 327 9.36 -9.87 10.24
N GLN A 328 9.65 -8.63 10.62
CA GLN A 328 10.13 -7.59 9.71
C GLN A 328 11.67 -7.62 9.60
N MET A 329 12.25 -6.90 8.62
CA MET A 329 13.72 -6.77 8.52
C MET A 329 14.30 -6.00 9.70
N ALA A 330 13.65 -4.95 10.17
CA ALA A 330 14.08 -4.18 11.35
C ALA A 330 14.09 -5.01 12.64
N LYS A 331 13.26 -6.04 12.77
CA LYS A 331 13.15 -7.00 13.87
C LYS A 331 12.77 -6.40 15.22
N THR A 332 13.20 -5.18 15.53
CA THR A 332 12.96 -4.52 16.82
C THR A 332 12.56 -3.06 16.65
N PRO A 333 11.77 -2.50 17.58
CA PRO A 333 11.45 -1.07 17.57
C PRO A 333 12.70 -0.18 17.63
N GLU A 334 13.71 -0.58 18.39
CA GLU A 334 14.94 0.19 18.56
C GLU A 334 15.71 0.32 17.24
N ALA A 335 15.70 -0.71 16.39
CA ALA A 335 16.33 -0.65 15.08
C ALA A 335 15.56 0.27 14.12
N ALA A 336 14.24 0.20 14.09
CA ALA A 336 13.40 1.07 13.25
C ALA A 336 13.52 2.54 13.70
N ILE A 337 13.40 2.83 15.00
CA ILE A 337 13.55 4.16 15.56
C ILE A 337 14.96 4.71 15.32
N GLY A 338 16.00 3.93 15.60
CA GLY A 338 17.38 4.37 15.40
C GLY A 338 17.70 4.70 13.93
N PHE A 339 17.09 3.99 13.00
CA PHE A 339 17.16 4.29 11.57
C PHE A 339 16.49 5.64 11.24
N LEU A 340 15.27 5.88 11.72
CA LEU A 340 14.55 7.15 11.49
C LEU A 340 15.29 8.32 12.14
N ASP A 341 15.71 8.18 13.41
CA ASP A 341 16.47 9.19 14.15
C ASP A 341 17.75 9.62 13.41
N ALA A 342 18.42 8.69 12.70
CA ALA A 342 19.62 8.99 11.93
C ALA A 342 19.36 9.90 10.71
N LEU A 343 18.13 9.91 10.18
CA LEU A 343 17.74 10.73 9.03
C LEU A 343 17.32 12.15 9.40
N VAL A 344 16.83 12.37 10.62
CA VAL A 344 16.25 13.63 11.09
C VAL A 344 17.21 14.83 10.91
N PRO A 345 18.52 14.77 11.29
CA PRO A 345 19.37 15.96 11.23
C PRO A 345 19.58 16.51 9.81
N ALA A 346 19.82 15.65 8.83
CA ALA A 346 20.04 16.07 7.45
C ALA A 346 18.75 16.62 6.83
N THR A 347 17.63 15.96 7.11
CA THR A 347 16.31 16.30 6.58
C THR A 347 15.83 17.65 7.11
N THR A 348 15.88 17.87 8.42
CA THR A 348 15.44 19.12 9.05
C THR A 348 16.36 20.30 8.71
N ALA A 349 17.67 20.06 8.54
CA ALA A 349 18.60 21.08 8.06
C ALA A 349 18.24 21.53 6.62
N LYS A 350 17.87 20.61 5.75
CA LYS A 350 17.42 20.91 4.37
C LYS A 350 16.10 21.68 4.39
N ALA A 351 15.12 21.26 5.19
CA ALA A 351 13.85 21.98 5.36
C ALA A 351 14.06 23.42 5.82
N ALA A 352 15.02 23.65 6.74
CA ALA A 352 15.36 25.00 7.19
C ALA A 352 15.96 25.87 6.07
N VAL A 353 16.73 25.30 5.15
CA VAL A 353 17.24 26.03 3.96
C VAL A 353 16.09 26.38 3.01
N GLU A 354 15.19 25.44 2.76
CA GLU A 354 14.01 25.65 1.90
C GLU A 354 13.07 26.71 2.51
N ALA A 355 12.81 26.64 3.83
CA ALA A 355 12.05 27.67 4.54
C ALA A 355 12.65 29.06 4.41
N LYS A 356 13.98 29.19 4.48
CA LYS A 356 14.67 30.45 4.27
C LYS A 356 14.50 31.00 2.86
N ASP A 357 14.58 30.14 1.84
CA ASP A 357 14.38 30.55 0.44
C ASP A 357 12.94 31.06 0.24
N ILE A 358 11.96 30.38 0.84
CA ILE A 358 10.56 30.80 0.82
C ILE A 358 10.39 32.13 1.57
N GLN A 359 11.00 32.31 2.75
CA GLN A 359 10.89 33.56 3.50
C GLN A 359 11.49 34.75 2.73
N VAL A 360 12.62 34.56 2.05
CA VAL A 360 13.21 35.59 1.17
C VAL A 360 12.22 35.99 0.06
N LEU A 361 11.51 35.04 -0.52
CA LEU A 361 10.49 35.34 -1.53
C LEU A 361 9.31 36.13 -0.92
N ILE A 362 8.81 35.71 0.22
CA ILE A 362 7.73 36.42 0.96
C ILE A 362 8.14 37.87 1.21
N ASP A 363 9.35 38.10 1.73
CA ASP A 363 9.87 39.44 2.05
C ASP A 363 10.02 40.30 0.78
N SER A 364 10.51 39.72 -0.32
CA SER A 364 10.67 40.41 -1.62
C SER A 364 9.34 40.85 -2.21
N GLN A 365 8.27 40.13 -1.94
CA GLN A 365 6.90 40.46 -2.39
C GLN A 365 6.17 41.42 -1.43
N GLY A 366 6.85 41.89 -0.37
CA GLY A 366 6.27 42.78 0.61
C GLY A 366 5.27 42.12 1.57
N GLY A 367 5.38 40.80 1.77
CA GLY A 367 4.46 40.01 2.59
C GLY A 367 4.45 40.46 4.05
N GLY A 368 5.61 40.76 4.65
CA GLY A 368 5.70 41.31 6.01
C GLY A 368 5.23 40.36 7.12
N PHE A 369 5.27 39.04 6.86
CA PHE A 369 4.90 37.99 7.82
C PHE A 369 5.93 36.86 7.80
N THR A 370 5.99 36.09 8.88
CA THR A 370 6.79 34.87 8.96
C THR A 370 6.08 33.72 8.25
N LEU A 371 6.86 32.85 7.61
CA LEU A 371 6.39 31.63 6.98
C LEU A 371 5.62 30.76 7.96
N GLU A 372 4.41 30.39 7.59
CA GLU A 372 3.52 29.51 8.34
C GLU A 372 3.18 28.25 7.48
N PRO A 373 2.69 27.14 8.07
CA PRO A 373 2.43 25.92 7.32
C PRO A 373 1.51 26.09 6.09
N TRP A 374 0.49 26.93 6.20
CA TRP A 374 -0.46 27.23 5.10
C TRP A 374 0.14 28.10 4.00
N ASP A 375 1.34 28.62 4.18
CA ASP A 375 2.04 29.42 3.18
C ASP A 375 3.02 28.58 2.37
N TRP A 376 3.49 27.43 2.91
CA TRP A 376 4.57 26.65 2.34
C TRP A 376 4.30 26.30 0.87
N GLU A 377 3.26 25.54 0.57
CA GLU A 377 2.96 25.04 -0.76
C GLU A 377 2.82 26.17 -1.80
N PHE A 378 2.19 27.30 -1.42
CA PHE A 378 2.00 28.44 -2.30
C PHE A 378 3.31 29.10 -2.71
N TYR A 379 4.22 29.30 -1.76
CA TYR A 379 5.52 29.92 -2.05
C TYR A 379 6.54 28.93 -2.58
N ALA A 380 6.51 27.68 -2.15
CA ALA A 380 7.35 26.62 -2.70
C ALA A 380 7.11 26.46 -4.21
N GLU A 381 5.85 26.46 -4.67
CA GLU A 381 5.52 26.38 -6.09
C GLU A 381 6.08 27.60 -6.88
N GLN A 382 6.11 28.78 -6.31
CA GLN A 382 6.73 29.96 -6.94
C GLN A 382 8.26 29.84 -6.98
N VAL A 383 8.90 29.38 -5.89
CA VAL A 383 10.34 29.07 -5.86
C VAL A 383 10.67 28.00 -6.91
N ARG A 384 9.83 26.97 -7.02
CA ARG A 384 9.97 25.90 -8.02
C ARG A 384 9.96 26.48 -9.44
N LYS A 385 8.99 27.31 -9.78
CA LYS A 385 8.91 27.98 -11.08
C LYS A 385 10.10 28.87 -11.37
N GLU A 386 10.53 29.66 -10.39
CA GLU A 386 11.63 30.61 -10.55
C GLU A 386 12.99 29.89 -10.71
N LYS A 387 13.25 28.85 -9.91
CA LYS A 387 14.54 28.15 -9.90
C LYS A 387 14.67 27.05 -10.95
N TYR A 388 13.56 26.38 -11.30
CA TYR A 388 13.60 25.17 -12.13
C TYR A 388 12.90 25.34 -13.48
N ASP A 389 12.09 26.38 -13.66
CA ASP A 389 11.36 26.66 -14.92
C ASP A 389 10.68 25.40 -15.50
N TYR A 390 10.09 24.58 -14.59
CA TYR A 390 9.45 23.32 -14.92
C TYR A 390 7.96 23.54 -15.19
N ASP A 391 7.50 23.12 -16.38
CA ASP A 391 6.11 23.17 -16.80
C ASP A 391 5.70 21.77 -17.29
N GLU A 392 4.81 21.11 -16.53
CA GLU A 392 4.35 19.77 -16.83
C GLU A 392 3.68 19.65 -18.20
N SER A 393 3.01 20.70 -18.68
CA SER A 393 2.36 20.70 -19.99
C SER A 393 3.36 20.55 -21.15
N GLN A 394 4.62 20.94 -20.95
CA GLN A 394 5.69 20.81 -21.94
C GLN A 394 6.28 19.40 -21.98
N VAL A 395 6.19 18.63 -20.87
CA VAL A 395 6.79 17.30 -20.76
C VAL A 395 5.81 16.17 -21.10
N LYS A 396 4.53 16.29 -20.75
CA LYS A 396 3.48 15.27 -21.05
C LYS A 396 3.49 14.77 -22.51
N PRO A 397 3.70 15.61 -23.56
CA PRO A 397 3.75 15.12 -24.93
C PRO A 397 4.84 14.08 -25.24
N TYR A 398 5.82 13.91 -24.37
CA TYR A 398 6.91 12.93 -24.51
C TYR A 398 6.65 11.62 -23.77
N PHE A 399 5.59 11.55 -22.97
CA PHE A 399 5.23 10.40 -22.13
C PHE A 399 3.89 9.80 -22.57
N GLU A 400 3.83 9.34 -23.83
CA GLU A 400 2.68 8.60 -24.31
C GLU A 400 2.74 7.16 -23.74
N LEU A 401 1.63 6.68 -23.16
CA LEU A 401 1.54 5.46 -22.37
C LEU A 401 2.19 4.24 -23.04
N ASN A 402 1.92 3.99 -24.34
CA ASN A 402 2.50 2.84 -25.03
C ASN A 402 4.00 3.01 -25.28
N ASN A 403 4.47 4.24 -25.52
CA ASN A 403 5.91 4.49 -25.61
C ASN A 403 6.60 4.25 -24.27
N VAL A 404 6.02 4.72 -23.17
CA VAL A 404 6.56 4.46 -21.82
C VAL A 404 6.58 2.96 -21.51
N LEU A 405 5.48 2.26 -21.79
CA LEU A 405 5.37 0.82 -21.55
C LEU A 405 6.35 0.02 -22.41
N GLU A 406 6.31 0.20 -23.74
CA GLU A 406 7.03 -0.68 -24.66
C GLU A 406 8.50 -0.28 -24.83
N LYS A 407 8.79 1.03 -24.84
CA LYS A 407 10.15 1.54 -25.04
C LYS A 407 10.85 1.95 -23.74
N GLY A 408 10.11 2.01 -22.62
CA GLY A 408 10.65 2.25 -21.29
C GLY A 408 10.68 0.97 -20.49
N VAL A 409 9.52 0.52 -19.98
CA VAL A 409 9.40 -0.62 -19.08
C VAL A 409 9.89 -1.92 -19.73
N PHE A 410 9.40 -2.27 -20.94
CA PHE A 410 9.83 -3.49 -21.63
C PHE A 410 11.30 -3.44 -22.04
N TYR A 411 11.77 -2.27 -22.45
CA TYR A 411 13.18 -2.07 -22.81
C TYR A 411 14.10 -2.29 -21.60
N ALA A 412 13.81 -1.67 -20.45
CA ALA A 412 14.61 -1.86 -19.23
C ALA A 412 14.60 -3.33 -18.79
N ALA A 413 13.44 -3.98 -18.81
CA ALA A 413 13.30 -5.40 -18.47
C ALA A 413 14.04 -6.32 -19.45
N HIS A 414 14.08 -5.97 -20.73
CA HIS A 414 14.86 -6.70 -21.71
C HIS A 414 16.38 -6.57 -21.45
N GLU A 415 16.87 -5.36 -21.25
CA GLU A 415 18.31 -5.11 -21.01
C GLU A 415 18.79 -5.79 -19.71
N LEU A 416 18.00 -5.67 -18.63
CA LEU A 416 18.34 -6.25 -17.33
C LEU A 416 18.17 -7.77 -17.29
N TYR A 417 17.05 -8.28 -17.81
CA TYR A 417 16.63 -9.67 -17.56
C TYR A 417 16.39 -10.48 -18.82
N GLY A 418 16.45 -9.85 -20.02
CA GLY A 418 16.16 -10.47 -21.32
C GLY A 418 14.71 -10.86 -21.51
N LEU A 419 13.80 -10.25 -20.77
CA LEU A 419 12.37 -10.52 -20.92
C LEU A 419 11.86 -10.06 -22.28
N THR A 420 10.89 -10.79 -22.79
CA THR A 420 10.10 -10.40 -23.98
C THR A 420 8.62 -10.56 -23.68
N PHE A 421 7.80 -9.72 -24.31
CA PHE A 421 6.38 -9.57 -24.02
C PHE A 421 5.55 -9.80 -25.28
N LYS A 422 4.48 -10.56 -25.15
CA LYS A 422 3.52 -10.81 -26.25
C LYS A 422 2.11 -10.52 -25.76
N GLU A 423 1.45 -9.53 -26.38
CA GLU A 423 0.07 -9.20 -26.03
C GLU A 423 -0.89 -10.36 -26.35
N ARG A 424 -1.79 -10.69 -25.42
CA ARG A 424 -2.76 -11.78 -25.46
C ARG A 424 -4.19 -11.22 -25.46
N LYS A 425 -4.73 -10.95 -26.64
CA LYS A 425 -6.10 -10.45 -26.83
C LYS A 425 -7.17 -11.55 -26.77
N ASP A 426 -6.75 -12.79 -26.70
CA ASP A 426 -7.61 -13.98 -26.61
C ASP A 426 -7.96 -14.38 -25.18
N LEU A 427 -7.29 -13.80 -24.16
CA LEU A 427 -7.56 -14.08 -22.76
C LEU A 427 -8.66 -13.17 -22.20
N PRO A 428 -9.53 -13.70 -21.32
CA PRO A 428 -10.60 -12.89 -20.72
C PRO A 428 -10.05 -11.89 -19.71
N VAL A 429 -10.71 -10.73 -19.64
CA VAL A 429 -10.41 -9.63 -18.73
C VAL A 429 -11.68 -9.22 -17.99
N TRP A 430 -11.52 -8.56 -16.83
CA TRP A 430 -12.64 -8.02 -16.01
C TRP A 430 -13.18 -6.69 -16.54
N GLN A 431 -12.39 -5.98 -17.37
CA GLN A 431 -12.78 -4.71 -17.96
C GLN A 431 -12.10 -4.52 -19.32
N ALA A 432 -12.76 -3.88 -20.27
CA ALA A 432 -12.35 -3.83 -21.69
C ALA A 432 -11.01 -3.09 -21.93
N ASP A 433 -10.62 -2.19 -21.03
CA ASP A 433 -9.35 -1.45 -21.16
C ASP A 433 -8.12 -2.22 -20.63
N VAL A 434 -8.34 -3.37 -19.97
CA VAL A 434 -7.26 -4.19 -19.42
C VAL A 434 -6.49 -4.87 -20.55
N ARG A 435 -5.16 -4.71 -20.52
CA ARG A 435 -4.24 -5.38 -21.45
C ARG A 435 -3.62 -6.61 -20.77
N VAL A 436 -3.36 -7.65 -21.53
CA VAL A 436 -2.73 -8.87 -21.02
C VAL A 436 -1.47 -9.17 -21.82
N PHE A 437 -0.39 -9.45 -21.12
CA PHE A 437 0.88 -9.84 -21.74
C PHE A 437 1.31 -11.21 -21.24
N GLU A 438 1.68 -12.08 -22.17
CA GLU A 438 2.46 -13.28 -21.86
C GLU A 438 3.92 -12.89 -21.86
N VAL A 439 4.57 -13.13 -20.72
CA VAL A 439 5.97 -12.78 -20.47
C VAL A 439 6.83 -14.00 -20.67
N TYR A 440 7.90 -13.83 -21.44
CA TYR A 440 8.85 -14.91 -21.75
C TYR A 440 10.23 -14.57 -21.19
N ASP A 441 10.88 -15.58 -20.64
CA ASP A 441 12.29 -15.52 -20.21
C ASP A 441 13.24 -15.41 -21.42
N ALA A 442 14.48 -15.05 -21.17
CA ALA A 442 15.55 -14.91 -22.18
C ALA A 442 15.68 -16.10 -23.14
N GLY A 443 15.38 -17.31 -22.66
CA GLY A 443 15.35 -18.52 -23.49
C GLY A 443 14.07 -18.72 -24.29
N GLY A 444 13.12 -17.78 -24.28
CA GLY A 444 11.82 -17.91 -24.92
C GLY A 444 10.85 -18.86 -24.20
N LYS A 445 11.14 -19.25 -22.95
CA LYS A 445 10.27 -20.05 -22.11
C LYS A 445 9.19 -19.15 -21.50
N PRO A 446 7.89 -19.54 -21.53
CA PRO A 446 6.86 -18.81 -20.82
C PRO A 446 7.15 -18.70 -19.34
N LEU A 447 7.09 -17.48 -18.78
CA LEU A 447 7.37 -17.16 -17.39
C LEU A 447 6.10 -16.83 -16.62
N ALA A 448 5.28 -15.90 -17.12
CA ALA A 448 4.11 -15.38 -16.45
C ALA A 448 3.04 -14.89 -17.41
N LEU A 449 1.81 -14.67 -16.88
CA LEU A 449 0.86 -13.73 -17.47
C LEU A 449 0.85 -12.46 -16.62
N TRP A 450 0.80 -11.32 -17.29
CA TRP A 450 0.75 -10.01 -16.66
C TRP A 450 -0.43 -9.19 -17.20
N TYR A 451 -1.35 -8.82 -16.32
CA TYR A 451 -2.52 -8.01 -16.62
C TYR A 451 -2.25 -6.56 -16.20
N CYS A 452 -2.62 -5.61 -17.07
CA CYS A 452 -2.40 -4.17 -16.86
C CYS A 452 -3.73 -3.42 -16.93
N ASP A 453 -4.17 -2.86 -15.82
CA ASP A 453 -5.37 -2.05 -15.69
C ASP A 453 -5.02 -0.62 -15.32
N TYR A 454 -4.72 0.20 -16.33
CA TYR A 454 -4.10 1.50 -16.12
C TYR A 454 -5.06 2.66 -15.85
N PHE A 455 -6.30 2.62 -16.37
CA PHE A 455 -7.15 3.80 -16.40
C PHE A 455 -8.10 3.90 -15.21
N LYS A 456 -8.27 5.13 -14.71
CA LYS A 456 -9.24 5.47 -13.67
C LYS A 456 -10.66 5.18 -14.11
N ARG A 457 -11.50 4.72 -13.18
CA ARG A 457 -12.95 4.51 -13.31
C ARG A 457 -13.63 4.82 -11.98
N ASP A 458 -14.91 5.20 -12.03
CA ASP A 458 -15.70 5.54 -10.84
C ASP A 458 -15.89 4.34 -9.88
N ASN A 459 -15.88 3.12 -10.42
CA ASN A 459 -16.04 1.87 -9.69
C ASN A 459 -14.71 1.14 -9.43
N LYS A 460 -13.61 1.87 -9.33
CA LYS A 460 -12.26 1.38 -9.07
C LYS A 460 -11.65 2.13 -7.90
N ASN A 461 -11.01 1.41 -6.99
CA ASN A 461 -10.27 2.02 -5.88
C ASN A 461 -9.16 2.95 -6.41
N GLY A 462 -8.89 4.03 -5.66
CA GLY A 462 -7.78 4.93 -5.94
C GLY A 462 -6.41 4.31 -5.63
N GLY A 463 -5.35 5.00 -6.02
CA GLY A 463 -3.97 4.51 -5.87
C GLY A 463 -3.52 3.59 -7.01
N ALA A 464 -2.44 2.86 -6.78
CA ALA A 464 -1.94 1.82 -7.66
C ALA A 464 -1.52 0.62 -6.81
N TRP A 465 -1.55 -0.59 -7.37
CA TRP A 465 -1.15 -1.81 -6.65
C TRP A 465 -0.84 -2.98 -7.60
N GLU A 466 -0.08 -3.92 -7.09
CA GLU A 466 0.15 -5.24 -7.64
C GLU A 466 -0.51 -6.30 -6.75
N ASP A 467 -0.94 -7.41 -7.37
CA ASP A 467 -1.25 -8.66 -6.67
C ASP A 467 -1.32 -9.80 -7.69
N SER A 468 -1.53 -11.05 -7.22
CA SER A 468 -1.52 -12.25 -8.05
C SER A 468 -2.87 -12.98 -8.07
N LEU A 469 -3.37 -13.27 -9.26
CA LEU A 469 -4.49 -14.20 -9.45
C LEU A 469 -4.08 -15.65 -9.20
N VAL A 470 -2.84 -15.99 -9.58
CA VAL A 470 -2.21 -17.30 -9.36
C VAL A 470 -0.78 -17.06 -8.90
N GLY A 471 -0.45 -17.49 -7.70
CA GLY A 471 0.92 -17.43 -7.17
C GLY A 471 1.82 -18.50 -7.80
N GLN A 472 3.12 -18.22 -7.89
CA GLN A 472 4.11 -19.20 -8.31
C GLN A 472 4.30 -20.26 -7.22
N SER A 473 4.36 -21.55 -7.58
CA SER A 473 4.77 -22.63 -6.67
C SER A 473 5.21 -23.86 -7.46
N LYS A 474 6.38 -24.39 -7.11
CA LYS A 474 6.83 -25.69 -7.65
C LYS A 474 6.02 -26.83 -7.07
N LEU A 475 5.64 -26.76 -5.77
CA LEU A 475 4.81 -27.74 -5.09
C LEU A 475 3.43 -27.93 -5.75
N LEU A 476 2.82 -26.83 -6.19
CA LEU A 476 1.51 -26.83 -6.84
C LEU A 476 1.61 -26.93 -8.37
N GLY A 477 2.81 -26.75 -8.95
CA GLY A 477 3.05 -26.72 -10.38
C GLY A 477 2.43 -25.51 -11.07
N THR A 478 2.34 -24.38 -10.40
CA THR A 478 1.75 -23.14 -10.89
C THR A 478 2.82 -22.15 -11.35
N LEU A 479 2.50 -21.44 -12.44
CA LEU A 479 3.22 -20.27 -12.91
C LEU A 479 2.43 -19.00 -12.56
N PRO A 480 3.08 -17.87 -12.32
CA PRO A 480 2.41 -16.67 -11.83
C PRO A 480 1.49 -16.02 -12.87
N VAL A 481 0.33 -15.56 -12.39
CA VAL A 481 -0.57 -14.67 -13.09
C VAL A 481 -0.72 -13.41 -12.25
N VAL A 482 -0.04 -12.37 -12.66
CA VAL A 482 0.12 -11.13 -11.91
C VAL A 482 -0.71 -10.02 -12.56
N TYR A 483 -1.18 -9.07 -11.77
CA TYR A 483 -1.83 -7.88 -12.29
C TYR A 483 -1.31 -6.61 -11.64
N ASN A 484 -1.23 -5.54 -12.45
CA ASN A 484 -1.05 -4.17 -11.96
C ASN A 484 -2.30 -3.36 -12.23
N VAL A 485 -2.70 -2.58 -11.25
CA VAL A 485 -3.78 -1.61 -11.33
C VAL A 485 -3.22 -0.22 -11.08
N ALA A 486 -3.61 0.76 -11.90
CA ALA A 486 -3.29 2.17 -11.72
C ALA A 486 -4.52 3.04 -11.99
N ASN A 487 -4.41 4.34 -11.80
CA ASN A 487 -5.51 5.28 -11.96
C ASN A 487 -5.12 6.47 -12.85
N PHE A 488 -4.44 6.19 -13.98
CA PHE A 488 -4.08 7.21 -14.95
C PHE A 488 -5.32 7.82 -15.62
N GLU A 489 -5.22 9.05 -16.05
CA GLU A 489 -6.32 9.72 -16.73
C GLU A 489 -6.63 9.05 -18.07
N LYS A 490 -7.88 8.63 -18.24
CA LYS A 490 -8.31 8.01 -19.49
C LYS A 490 -8.49 9.08 -20.57
N PRO A 491 -7.79 8.96 -21.73
CA PRO A 491 -7.93 9.94 -22.80
C PRO A 491 -9.31 9.89 -23.46
N ALA A 492 -9.73 10.97 -24.08
CA ALA A 492 -10.90 10.97 -24.94
C ALA A 492 -10.73 9.97 -26.09
N PRO A 493 -11.81 9.36 -26.63
CA PRO A 493 -11.70 8.39 -27.72
C PRO A 493 -10.87 8.89 -28.90
N GLY A 494 -9.84 8.13 -29.29
CA GLY A 494 -8.93 8.46 -30.38
C GLY A 494 -7.82 9.44 -30.02
N GLN A 495 -7.73 9.87 -28.77
CA GLN A 495 -6.60 10.66 -28.28
C GLN A 495 -5.56 9.77 -27.59
N PRO A 496 -4.26 10.12 -27.62
CA PRO A 496 -3.23 9.41 -26.89
C PRO A 496 -3.37 9.61 -25.37
N ALA A 497 -3.02 8.61 -24.59
CA ALA A 497 -2.85 8.75 -23.13
C ALA A 497 -1.48 9.39 -22.85
N LEU A 498 -1.48 10.65 -22.42
CA LEU A 498 -0.27 11.39 -22.08
C LEU A 498 -0.12 11.43 -20.55
N LEU A 499 0.95 10.84 -20.07
CA LEU A 499 1.23 10.67 -18.65
C LEU A 499 1.98 11.87 -18.06
N SER A 500 1.81 12.13 -16.78
CA SER A 500 2.76 12.93 -16.01
C SER A 500 4.05 12.12 -15.77
N PHE A 501 5.12 12.76 -15.33
CA PHE A 501 6.33 11.99 -14.96
C PHE A 501 6.09 11.13 -13.71
N ASP A 502 5.21 11.55 -12.83
CA ASP A 502 4.79 10.78 -11.66
C ASP A 502 4.02 9.51 -12.08
N ASP A 503 3.13 9.59 -13.08
CA ASP A 503 2.46 8.41 -13.66
C ASP A 503 3.47 7.45 -14.30
N VAL A 504 4.51 7.99 -14.95
CA VAL A 504 5.61 7.17 -15.50
C VAL A 504 6.33 6.43 -14.37
N THR A 505 6.69 7.13 -13.30
CA THR A 505 7.35 6.55 -12.13
C THR A 505 6.47 5.47 -11.50
N THR A 506 5.16 5.74 -11.34
CA THR A 506 4.18 4.76 -10.84
C THR A 506 4.13 3.50 -11.72
N MET A 507 4.17 3.65 -13.06
CA MET A 507 4.19 2.50 -13.97
C MET A 507 5.43 1.62 -13.76
N PHE A 508 6.60 2.22 -13.56
CA PHE A 508 7.83 1.49 -13.25
C PHE A 508 7.76 0.84 -11.86
N HIS A 509 7.22 1.54 -10.87
CA HIS A 509 7.00 1.02 -9.51
C HIS A 509 6.16 -0.25 -9.52
N GLU A 510 4.95 -0.17 -10.06
CA GLU A 510 4.03 -1.32 -10.12
C GLU A 510 4.62 -2.49 -10.92
N PHE A 511 5.39 -2.18 -11.96
CA PHE A 511 6.09 -3.22 -12.69
C PHE A 511 7.22 -3.85 -11.87
N GLY A 512 7.84 -3.11 -10.94
CA GLY A 512 8.83 -3.64 -10.00
C GLY A 512 8.23 -4.71 -9.07
N HIS A 513 7.03 -4.48 -8.53
CA HIS A 513 6.27 -5.50 -7.81
C HIS A 513 5.93 -6.69 -8.71
N ALA A 514 5.46 -6.42 -9.93
CA ALA A 514 5.16 -7.50 -10.88
C ALA A 514 6.40 -8.34 -11.22
N LEU A 515 7.59 -7.73 -11.35
CA LEU A 515 8.86 -8.47 -11.52
C LEU A 515 9.16 -9.36 -10.32
N HIS A 516 8.94 -8.86 -9.10
CA HIS A 516 9.15 -9.65 -7.88
C HIS A 516 8.24 -10.88 -7.85
N ALA A 517 6.95 -10.74 -8.20
CA ALA A 517 6.01 -11.84 -8.29
C ALA A 517 6.32 -12.80 -9.45
N MET A 518 6.63 -12.26 -10.65
CA MET A 518 6.89 -13.06 -11.84
C MET A 518 8.19 -13.87 -11.79
N PHE A 519 9.21 -13.35 -11.10
CA PHE A 519 10.49 -14.03 -10.96
C PHE A 519 10.55 -15.06 -9.84
N ALA A 520 9.53 -15.14 -9.01
CA ALA A 520 9.47 -16.12 -7.92
C ALA A 520 9.80 -17.53 -8.43
N ASP A 521 10.69 -18.23 -7.71
CA ASP A 521 11.16 -19.59 -8.05
C ASP A 521 11.24 -20.48 -6.80
N THR A 522 10.15 -20.45 -6.01
CA THR A 522 10.05 -21.12 -4.71
C THR A 522 9.32 -22.46 -4.81
N GLU A 523 9.56 -23.35 -3.85
CA GLU A 523 8.82 -24.60 -3.71
C GLU A 523 7.41 -24.30 -3.13
N TYR A 524 7.34 -23.46 -2.08
CA TYR A 524 6.14 -23.26 -1.29
C TYR A 524 5.45 -21.94 -1.59
N PRO A 525 4.11 -21.95 -1.83
CA PRO A 525 3.37 -20.73 -2.19
C PRO A 525 3.40 -19.67 -1.09
N SER A 526 3.41 -20.04 0.19
CA SER A 526 3.44 -19.08 1.30
C SER A 526 4.75 -18.32 1.46
N LEU A 527 5.82 -18.70 0.75
CA LEU A 527 7.11 -18.03 0.71
C LEU A 527 7.38 -17.32 -0.62
N SER A 528 6.43 -17.33 -1.54
CA SER A 528 6.64 -16.96 -2.95
C SER A 528 6.42 -15.47 -3.22
N GLY A 529 7.21 -14.90 -4.11
CA GLY A 529 6.99 -13.56 -4.69
C GLY A 529 6.92 -12.48 -3.62
N THR A 530 5.82 -11.71 -3.67
CA THR A 530 5.55 -10.57 -2.77
C THR A 530 5.09 -10.98 -1.36
N ALA A 531 5.05 -12.29 -1.03
CA ALA A 531 4.78 -12.79 0.34
C ALA A 531 6.00 -12.57 1.28
N VAL A 532 6.44 -11.36 1.41
CA VAL A 532 7.60 -10.89 2.18
C VAL A 532 7.18 -9.87 3.25
N PRO A 533 8.03 -9.59 4.25
CA PRO A 533 7.82 -8.51 5.20
C PRO A 533 7.56 -7.16 4.56
N ARG A 534 6.76 -6.33 5.26
CA ARG A 534 6.35 -5.01 4.77
C ARG A 534 7.50 -4.06 4.50
N ASP A 535 8.54 -4.10 5.33
CA ASP A 535 9.73 -3.27 5.17
C ASP A 535 10.72 -3.77 4.10
N PHE A 536 10.31 -4.82 3.36
CA PHE A 536 11.01 -5.30 2.17
C PHE A 536 10.15 -5.20 0.90
N VAL A 537 8.83 -5.30 1.02
CA VAL A 537 7.94 -5.47 -0.15
C VAL A 537 8.05 -4.32 -1.15
N GLU A 538 8.27 -3.08 -0.66
CA GLU A 538 8.42 -1.89 -1.50
C GLU A 538 9.83 -1.75 -2.12
N PHE A 539 10.81 -2.50 -1.65
CA PHE A 539 12.17 -2.39 -2.17
C PHE A 539 12.28 -2.71 -3.68
N PRO A 540 11.74 -3.83 -4.20
CA PRO A 540 11.81 -4.11 -5.63
C PRO A 540 11.07 -3.10 -6.51
N SER A 541 9.98 -2.53 -6.02
CA SER A 541 9.19 -1.53 -6.74
C SER A 541 9.87 -0.17 -6.76
N GLN A 542 10.33 0.33 -5.62
CA GLN A 542 11.09 1.57 -5.50
C GLN A 542 12.41 1.52 -6.29
N PHE A 543 13.13 0.40 -6.20
CA PHE A 543 14.32 0.16 -7.03
C PHE A 543 14.00 0.28 -8.53
N ASN A 544 12.86 -0.23 -8.97
CA ASN A 544 12.51 -0.18 -10.38
C ASN A 544 12.15 1.24 -10.88
N GLU A 545 11.75 2.15 -9.99
CA GLU A 545 11.50 3.57 -10.30
C GLU A 545 12.75 4.29 -10.86
N HIS A 546 13.94 3.93 -10.39
CA HIS A 546 15.19 4.54 -10.85
C HIS A 546 15.39 4.41 -12.35
N TRP A 547 14.90 3.32 -12.96
CA TRP A 547 14.99 3.11 -14.41
C TRP A 547 14.14 4.11 -15.20
N ALA A 548 13.09 4.69 -14.63
CA ALA A 548 12.30 5.73 -15.28
C ALA A 548 13.15 6.97 -15.61
N SER A 549 14.08 7.34 -14.73
CA SER A 549 14.96 8.49 -14.90
C SER A 549 16.37 8.12 -15.39
N ASN A 550 16.69 6.81 -15.51
CA ASN A 550 17.99 6.38 -16.04
C ASN A 550 18.24 6.94 -17.44
N PRO A 551 19.37 7.62 -17.72
CA PRO A 551 19.57 8.34 -18.98
C PRO A 551 19.39 7.49 -20.23
N THR A 552 19.81 6.21 -20.20
CA THR A 552 19.66 5.29 -21.33
C THR A 552 18.20 4.92 -21.58
N VAL A 553 17.49 4.52 -20.52
CA VAL A 553 16.07 4.15 -20.61
C VAL A 553 15.23 5.38 -20.97
N PHE A 554 15.47 6.51 -20.31
CA PHE A 554 14.76 7.77 -20.55
C PHE A 554 14.89 8.21 -22.01
N ALA A 555 16.09 8.24 -22.58
CA ALA A 555 16.31 8.61 -23.98
C ALA A 555 15.61 7.67 -24.96
N HIS A 556 15.38 6.42 -24.56
CA HIS A 556 14.72 5.45 -25.41
C HIS A 556 13.20 5.67 -25.49
N TYR A 557 12.51 6.01 -24.39
CA TYR A 557 11.06 6.18 -24.38
C TYR A 557 10.56 7.63 -24.43
N ALA A 558 11.33 8.61 -23.90
CA ALA A 558 10.89 10.00 -23.82
C ALA A 558 10.91 10.69 -25.19
N ARG A 559 9.92 10.36 -26.02
CA ARG A 559 9.78 10.82 -27.40
C ARG A 559 8.42 11.43 -27.65
N HIS A 560 8.40 12.57 -28.34
CA HIS A 560 7.18 13.30 -28.63
C HIS A 560 6.20 12.42 -29.45
N TYR A 561 4.98 12.24 -28.96
CA TYR A 561 4.01 11.28 -29.49
C TYR A 561 3.60 11.49 -30.95
N LYS A 562 3.66 12.74 -31.47
CA LYS A 562 3.33 13.04 -32.88
C LYS A 562 4.54 12.96 -33.81
N THR A 563 5.70 13.46 -33.36
CA THR A 563 6.87 13.65 -34.25
C THR A 563 7.90 12.54 -34.10
N GLY A 564 7.89 11.80 -32.96
CA GLY A 564 8.91 10.81 -32.61
C GLY A 564 10.25 11.41 -32.17
N GLU A 565 10.37 12.75 -32.17
CA GLU A 565 11.58 13.45 -31.74
C GLU A 565 11.87 13.20 -30.26
N PRO A 566 13.14 13.02 -29.87
CA PRO A 566 13.49 12.86 -28.46
C PRO A 566 13.20 14.15 -27.68
N MET A 567 12.98 14.00 -26.37
CA MET A 567 12.84 15.16 -25.48
C MET A 567 14.11 16.03 -25.54
N PRO A 568 13.99 17.37 -25.65
CA PRO A 568 15.13 18.27 -25.58
C PRO A 568 15.93 18.09 -24.29
N ALA A 569 17.27 18.07 -24.39
CA ALA A 569 18.14 17.85 -23.24
C ALA A 569 17.91 18.87 -22.10
N GLU A 570 17.59 20.12 -22.44
CA GLU A 570 17.25 21.14 -21.44
C GLU A 570 15.98 20.81 -20.66
N LEU A 571 14.96 20.26 -21.34
CA LEU A 571 13.70 19.86 -20.69
C LEU A 571 13.92 18.62 -19.81
N ALA A 572 14.69 17.64 -20.28
CA ALA A 572 15.07 16.47 -19.48
C ALA A 572 15.87 16.87 -18.22
N ALA A 573 16.80 17.83 -18.35
CA ALA A 573 17.57 18.34 -17.22
C ALA A 573 16.68 19.03 -16.16
N LYS A 574 15.59 19.69 -16.57
CA LYS A 574 14.62 20.29 -15.65
C LYS A 574 13.89 19.22 -14.80
N ILE A 575 13.52 18.08 -15.39
CA ILE A 575 12.90 16.97 -14.67
C ILE A 575 13.85 16.45 -13.58
N VAL A 576 15.11 16.16 -13.95
CA VAL A 576 16.13 15.65 -13.02
C VAL A 576 16.39 16.65 -11.89
N LYS A 577 16.50 17.93 -12.22
CA LYS A 577 16.73 18.99 -11.23
C LYS A 577 15.54 19.17 -10.29
N ALA A 578 14.31 19.04 -10.79
CA ALA A 578 13.10 19.14 -9.98
C ALA A 578 12.93 18.00 -8.98
N LYS A 579 13.58 16.84 -9.21
CA LYS A 579 13.50 15.67 -8.33
C LYS A 579 13.95 15.95 -6.89
N THR A 580 14.95 16.81 -6.70
CA THR A 580 15.50 17.17 -5.38
C THR A 580 14.91 18.46 -4.79
N PHE A 581 13.88 19.01 -5.42
CA PHE A 581 13.16 20.16 -4.91
C PHE A 581 12.27 19.76 -3.74
N ASP A 582 12.22 20.59 -2.72
CA ASP A 582 11.33 20.48 -1.54
C ASP A 582 11.48 19.15 -0.75
N GLN A 583 12.62 18.47 -0.90
CA GLN A 583 12.84 17.18 -0.27
C GLN A 583 13.07 17.30 1.25
N GLY A 584 13.56 18.44 1.75
CA GLY A 584 13.64 18.72 3.18
C GLY A 584 12.27 18.73 3.84
N TYR A 585 11.33 19.45 3.25
CA TYR A 585 9.94 19.48 3.70
C TYR A 585 9.27 18.11 3.57
N ALA A 586 9.22 17.58 2.36
CA ALA A 586 8.50 16.34 2.06
C ALA A 586 8.98 15.14 2.88
N PHE A 587 10.28 15.08 3.19
CA PHE A 587 10.81 13.98 3.98
C PHE A 587 10.64 14.21 5.49
N THR A 588 10.69 15.47 5.96
CA THR A 588 10.42 15.81 7.36
C THR A 588 8.99 15.44 7.77
N GLU A 589 7.98 15.73 6.92
CA GLU A 589 6.59 15.38 7.23
C GLU A 589 6.38 13.86 7.33
N ILE A 590 7.09 13.07 6.50
CA ILE A 590 7.04 11.60 6.51
C ILE A 590 7.73 11.04 7.74
N LEU A 591 8.93 11.55 8.09
CA LEU A 591 9.64 11.14 9.30
C LEU A 591 8.81 11.43 10.55
N ALA A 592 8.16 12.60 10.61
CA ALA A 592 7.29 12.96 11.73
C ALA A 592 6.12 11.98 11.87
N ALA A 593 5.48 11.57 10.76
CA ALA A 593 4.43 10.56 10.79
C ALA A 593 4.95 9.17 11.18
N SER A 594 6.12 8.76 10.67
CA SER A 594 6.73 7.47 11.00
C SER A 594 7.12 7.35 12.47
N GLU A 595 7.68 8.43 13.04
CA GLU A 595 8.01 8.49 14.46
C GLU A 595 6.74 8.47 15.33
N LEU A 596 5.70 9.21 14.96
CA LEU A 596 4.42 9.17 15.69
C LEU A 596 3.82 7.78 15.72
N ASP A 597 3.88 7.04 14.63
CA ASP A 597 3.42 5.64 14.58
C ASP A 597 4.16 4.79 15.60
N LEU A 598 5.50 4.83 15.60
CA LEU A 598 6.30 4.04 16.52
C LEU A 598 6.12 4.49 17.98
N GLU A 599 6.08 5.78 18.26
CA GLU A 599 5.87 6.32 19.61
C GLU A 599 4.54 5.86 20.22
N TRP A 600 3.45 5.81 19.44
CA TRP A 600 2.18 5.24 19.88
C TRP A 600 2.25 3.74 20.17
N HIS A 601 3.02 2.99 19.40
CA HIS A 601 3.03 1.54 19.45
C HIS A 601 4.15 0.93 20.32
N VAL A 602 5.08 1.75 20.84
CA VAL A 602 6.04 1.33 21.87
C VAL A 602 5.52 1.51 23.30
N LEU A 603 4.32 2.05 23.47
CA LEU A 603 3.69 2.17 24.78
C LEU A 603 3.51 0.81 25.44
N PRO A 604 3.91 0.62 26.71
CA PRO A 604 3.67 -0.63 27.44
C PRO A 604 2.21 -0.73 27.90
N ALA A 605 1.72 -1.96 28.15
CA ALA A 605 0.36 -2.18 28.65
C ALA A 605 0.03 -1.48 29.98
N THR A 606 1.04 -1.07 30.73
CA THR A 606 0.92 -0.31 31.98
C THR A 606 0.84 1.20 31.79
N ALA A 607 1.01 1.68 30.56
CA ALA A 607 0.86 3.11 30.27
C ALA A 607 -0.56 3.58 30.61
N PRO A 608 -0.72 4.79 31.15
CA PRO A 608 -2.04 5.39 31.32
C PRO A 608 -2.70 5.61 29.94
N LEU A 609 -3.99 5.92 29.96
CA LEU A 609 -4.65 6.39 28.76
C LEU A 609 -4.08 7.80 28.41
N GLU A 610 -3.35 7.89 27.30
CA GLU A 610 -2.69 9.13 26.91
C GLU A 610 -3.69 10.18 26.40
N ASN A 611 -3.34 11.46 26.60
CA ASN A 611 -4.02 12.55 25.90
C ASN A 611 -3.34 12.74 24.53
N PRO A 612 -4.06 12.53 23.41
CA PRO A 612 -3.44 12.54 22.09
C PRO A 612 -2.73 13.83 21.72
N ASP A 613 -3.29 14.99 22.08
CA ASP A 613 -2.69 16.28 21.74
C ASP A 613 -1.35 16.51 22.45
N THR A 614 -1.30 16.20 23.75
CA THR A 614 -0.07 16.33 24.55
C THR A 614 0.96 15.28 24.13
N PHE A 615 0.52 14.05 23.91
CA PHE A 615 1.40 12.95 23.51
C PHE A 615 2.08 13.22 22.16
N GLU A 616 1.32 13.65 21.15
CA GLU A 616 1.82 13.99 19.82
C GLU A 616 2.88 15.11 19.90
N GLN A 617 2.57 16.19 20.61
CA GLN A 617 3.48 17.31 20.77
C GLN A 617 4.80 16.88 21.45
N GLU A 618 4.72 16.15 22.56
CA GLU A 618 5.88 15.68 23.30
C GLU A 618 6.71 14.66 22.50
N ALA A 619 6.06 13.78 21.72
CA ALA A 619 6.73 12.84 20.85
C ALA A 619 7.55 13.55 19.77
N LEU A 620 6.94 14.49 19.05
CA LEU A 620 7.62 15.27 18.02
C LEU A 620 8.75 16.14 18.57
N GLU A 621 8.58 16.71 19.77
CA GLU A 621 9.65 17.47 20.46
C GLU A 621 10.85 16.57 20.80
N ARG A 622 10.61 15.38 21.35
CA ARG A 622 11.67 14.40 21.66
C ARG A 622 12.45 13.99 20.42
N LYS A 623 11.77 13.90 19.28
CA LYS A 623 12.33 13.51 17.98
C LYS A 623 12.90 14.66 17.15
N HIS A 624 12.90 15.89 17.70
CA HIS A 624 13.33 17.10 16.97
C HIS A 624 12.58 17.37 15.67
N LEU A 625 11.31 16.95 15.60
CA LEU A 625 10.40 17.06 14.46
C LEU A 625 9.23 18.02 14.71
N ALA A 626 9.17 18.66 15.89
CA ALA A 626 8.21 19.73 16.19
C ALA A 626 8.61 21.05 15.50
N ILE A 627 8.50 21.09 14.16
CA ILE A 627 8.89 22.23 13.33
C ILE A 627 7.65 22.99 12.91
N SER A 628 7.53 24.26 13.30
CA SER A 628 6.29 25.05 13.15
C SER A 628 5.78 25.16 11.71
N TYR A 629 6.68 25.20 10.72
CA TYR A 629 6.36 25.35 9.29
C TYR A 629 6.35 24.01 8.52
N VAL A 630 6.73 22.89 9.15
CA VAL A 630 6.61 21.53 8.57
C VAL A 630 5.78 20.69 9.51
N PRO A 631 4.46 20.66 9.36
CA PRO A 631 3.60 19.78 10.16
C PRO A 631 3.83 18.32 9.75
N PRO A 632 3.54 17.34 10.63
CA PRO A 632 3.57 15.93 10.26
C PRO A 632 2.57 15.68 9.13
N ARG A 633 2.88 14.72 8.26
CA ARG A 633 2.00 14.31 7.15
C ARG A 633 0.62 13.90 7.63
N TYR A 634 0.55 13.28 8.79
CA TYR A 634 -0.67 12.93 9.50
C TYR A 634 -0.53 13.29 10.97
N ARG A 635 -1.57 13.87 11.55
CA ARG A 635 -1.72 13.95 12.99
C ARG A 635 -2.40 12.66 13.49
N SER A 636 -2.19 12.36 14.76
CA SER A 636 -2.76 11.17 15.40
C SER A 636 -4.26 11.03 15.18
N SER A 637 -5.03 12.12 15.17
CA SER A 637 -6.48 12.15 15.02
C SER A 637 -7.02 11.73 13.65
N TYR A 638 -6.18 11.75 12.60
CA TYR A 638 -6.57 11.36 11.23
C TYR A 638 -5.57 10.43 10.53
N PHE A 639 -4.69 9.79 11.26
CA PHE A 639 -3.71 8.86 10.72
C PHE A 639 -4.34 7.49 10.45
N LEU A 640 -5.20 7.41 9.44
CA LEU A 640 -5.96 6.20 9.11
C LEU A 640 -5.08 4.98 8.87
N HIS A 641 -3.89 5.15 8.25
CA HIS A 641 -2.93 4.08 7.98
C HIS A 641 -2.62 3.25 9.22
N ILE A 642 -2.39 3.91 10.37
CA ILE A 642 -2.00 3.21 11.60
C ILE A 642 -3.18 2.83 12.50
N TRP A 643 -4.38 3.40 12.27
CA TRP A 643 -5.54 3.10 13.09
C TRP A 643 -6.55 2.13 12.45
N ASN A 644 -6.48 1.90 11.11
CA ASN A 644 -7.42 1.00 10.42
C ASN A 644 -6.85 0.26 9.20
N GLU A 645 -5.79 0.77 8.55
CA GLU A 645 -5.31 0.24 7.26
C GLU A 645 -4.14 -0.75 7.36
N GLY A 646 -3.82 -1.24 8.55
CA GLY A 646 -2.84 -2.31 8.72
C GLY A 646 -1.36 -1.85 8.78
N TYR A 647 -1.08 -0.53 8.92
CA TYR A 647 0.28 0.02 9.04
C TYR A 647 0.70 0.33 10.49
N GLN A 648 -0.01 -0.17 11.47
CA GLN A 648 0.32 0.05 12.89
C GLN A 648 1.72 -0.48 13.22
N ALA A 649 2.56 0.36 13.79
CA ALA A 649 4.00 0.13 13.98
C ALA A 649 4.74 -0.28 12.69
N GLY A 650 4.27 0.19 11.53
CA GLY A 650 4.74 -0.24 10.23
C GLY A 650 4.91 0.89 9.21
N TYR A 651 4.61 2.14 9.55
CA TYR A 651 4.71 3.25 8.60
C TYR A 651 6.16 3.58 8.21
N TYR A 652 7.15 3.25 9.07
CA TYR A 652 8.58 3.35 8.78
C TYR A 652 9.02 2.54 7.55
N ALA A 653 8.25 1.51 7.18
CA ALA A 653 8.60 0.55 6.13
C ALA A 653 8.85 1.20 4.76
N TYR A 654 8.13 2.27 4.42
CA TYR A 654 8.36 3.03 3.19
C TYR A 654 9.79 3.60 3.12
N THR A 655 10.21 4.25 4.20
CA THR A 655 11.56 4.84 4.29
C THR A 655 12.65 3.77 4.40
N TRP A 656 12.36 2.65 5.08
CA TRP A 656 13.28 1.52 5.18
C TRP A 656 13.52 0.89 3.81
N SER A 657 12.47 0.61 3.07
CA SER A 657 12.57 0.07 1.71
C SER A 657 13.29 1.04 0.76
N GLU A 658 13.08 2.35 0.91
CA GLU A 658 13.81 3.37 0.15
C GLU A 658 15.32 3.36 0.44
N MET A 659 15.72 3.12 1.69
CA MET A 659 17.14 2.91 2.00
C MET A 659 17.70 1.69 1.24
N LEU A 660 16.95 0.59 1.20
CA LEU A 660 17.38 -0.61 0.49
C LEU A 660 17.50 -0.34 -1.02
N ASP A 661 16.51 0.31 -1.61
CA ASP A 661 16.47 0.58 -3.05
C ASP A 661 17.60 1.51 -3.49
N ASP A 662 17.84 2.58 -2.76
CA ASP A 662 18.91 3.55 -3.07
C ASP A 662 20.32 2.92 -2.95
N ASN A 663 20.54 2.03 -1.95
CA ASN A 663 21.78 1.26 -1.89
C ASN A 663 21.90 0.28 -3.06
N ALA A 664 20.80 -0.36 -3.45
CA ALA A 664 20.78 -1.26 -4.59
C ALA A 664 21.06 -0.51 -5.89
N TYR A 665 20.45 0.64 -6.10
CA TYR A 665 20.69 1.43 -7.31
C TYR A 665 22.13 1.98 -7.36
N GLN A 666 22.68 2.45 -6.23
CA GLN A 666 24.10 2.85 -6.16
C GLN A 666 25.02 1.67 -6.48
N TRP A 667 24.71 0.46 -5.99
CA TRP A 667 25.46 -0.74 -6.36
C TRP A 667 25.44 -0.99 -7.87
N PHE A 668 24.28 -0.86 -8.52
CA PHE A 668 24.18 -0.98 -9.98
C PHE A 668 25.05 0.07 -10.69
N GLU A 669 25.00 1.34 -10.28
CA GLU A 669 25.82 2.40 -10.85
C GLU A 669 27.32 2.07 -10.77
N ASP A 670 27.77 1.61 -9.60
CA ASP A 670 29.19 1.24 -9.33
C ASP A 670 29.66 0.00 -10.11
N HIS A 671 28.71 -0.84 -10.56
CA HIS A 671 28.98 -2.09 -11.30
C HIS A 671 28.60 -2.03 -12.80
N GLY A 672 28.49 -0.84 -13.38
CA GLY A 672 28.26 -0.65 -14.81
C GLY A 672 26.78 -0.41 -15.21
N GLY A 673 25.90 -0.24 -14.25
CA GLY A 673 24.52 0.22 -14.47
C GLY A 673 23.62 -0.83 -15.13
N LEU A 674 22.90 -0.40 -16.16
CA LEU A 674 21.92 -1.19 -16.90
C LEU A 674 22.60 -2.30 -17.73
N THR A 675 22.95 -3.40 -17.10
CA THR A 675 23.55 -4.57 -17.76
C THR A 675 22.85 -5.86 -17.43
N ARG A 676 22.88 -6.81 -18.34
CA ARG A 676 22.31 -8.13 -18.16
C ARG A 676 22.94 -8.88 -16.98
N ALA A 677 24.24 -8.75 -16.78
CA ALA A 677 24.95 -9.45 -15.69
C ALA A 677 24.45 -8.96 -14.32
N ASN A 678 24.28 -7.65 -14.15
CA ASN A 678 23.72 -7.06 -12.92
C ASN A 678 22.28 -7.50 -12.69
N GLY A 679 21.44 -7.44 -13.74
CA GLY A 679 20.04 -7.86 -13.68
C GLY A 679 19.88 -9.34 -13.35
N ASP A 680 20.65 -10.23 -14.00
CA ASP A 680 20.61 -11.66 -13.71
C ASP A 680 21.05 -11.96 -12.27
N GLY A 681 22.09 -11.26 -11.76
CA GLY A 681 22.54 -11.36 -10.37
C GLY A 681 21.46 -10.95 -9.39
N PHE A 682 20.85 -9.78 -9.61
CA PHE A 682 19.75 -9.26 -8.78
C PHE A 682 18.52 -10.17 -8.81
N ARG A 683 18.11 -10.60 -10.01
CA ARG A 683 17.02 -11.56 -10.16
C ARG A 683 17.28 -12.84 -9.36
N HIS A 684 18.45 -13.45 -9.51
CA HIS A 684 18.75 -14.75 -8.91
C HIS A 684 18.92 -14.68 -7.39
N MET A 685 19.57 -13.63 -6.88
CA MET A 685 19.90 -13.52 -5.47
C MET A 685 18.80 -12.82 -4.64
N VAL A 686 17.95 -12.00 -5.27
CA VAL A 686 16.94 -11.20 -4.58
C VAL A 686 15.53 -11.51 -5.08
N LEU A 687 15.21 -11.12 -6.35
CA LEU A 687 13.82 -11.11 -6.81
C LEU A 687 13.17 -12.51 -6.89
N SER A 688 13.94 -13.57 -7.13
CA SER A 688 13.39 -14.92 -7.25
C SER A 688 13.23 -15.64 -5.91
N ARG A 689 13.68 -15.04 -4.83
CA ARG A 689 13.84 -15.74 -3.54
C ARG A 689 12.58 -15.68 -2.66
N GLY A 690 11.73 -14.65 -2.81
CA GLY A 690 10.63 -14.45 -1.89
C GLY A 690 11.13 -14.47 -0.44
N ASN A 691 10.40 -15.15 0.46
CA ASN A 691 10.74 -15.24 1.89
C ASN A 691 11.43 -16.57 2.25
N THR A 692 12.24 -17.14 1.33
CA THR A 692 12.90 -18.45 1.53
C THR A 692 14.08 -18.44 2.49
N GLU A 693 14.53 -17.27 2.90
CA GLU A 693 15.60 -17.07 3.89
C GLU A 693 15.41 -15.76 4.67
N ASP A 694 16.30 -15.45 5.60
CA ASP A 694 16.32 -14.15 6.29
C ASP A 694 16.68 -13.06 5.29
N LEU A 695 15.77 -12.10 5.08
CA LEU A 695 15.89 -11.10 4.02
C LEU A 695 17.04 -10.13 4.24
N GLN A 696 17.40 -9.80 5.50
CA GLN A 696 18.59 -8.99 5.78
C GLN A 696 19.84 -9.71 5.31
N LYS A 697 20.00 -11.00 5.65
CA LYS A 697 21.15 -11.79 5.22
C LYS A 697 21.22 -11.95 3.71
N MET A 698 20.08 -12.16 3.07
CA MET A 698 19.98 -12.26 1.62
C MET A 698 20.43 -10.95 0.95
N TYR A 699 19.94 -9.83 1.44
CA TYR A 699 20.25 -8.51 0.93
C TYR A 699 21.75 -8.18 1.13
N ASP A 700 22.27 -8.38 2.35
CA ASP A 700 23.68 -8.12 2.68
C ASP A 700 24.64 -8.99 1.83
N ALA A 701 24.26 -10.25 1.59
CA ALA A 701 25.07 -11.17 0.77
C ALA A 701 25.09 -10.72 -0.70
N TRP A 702 23.99 -10.16 -1.20
CA TRP A 702 23.92 -9.63 -2.56
C TRP A 702 24.63 -8.27 -2.68
N LEU A 703 24.40 -7.35 -1.76
CA LEU A 703 25.00 -6.01 -1.75
C LEU A 703 26.54 -6.09 -1.49
N GLY A 704 26.99 -7.09 -0.75
CA GLY A 704 28.37 -7.23 -0.28
C GLY A 704 28.66 -6.49 1.02
N GLY A 705 27.62 -6.13 1.79
CA GLY A 705 27.70 -5.42 3.07
C GLY A 705 26.31 -4.98 3.54
N GLU A 706 26.25 -4.37 4.73
CA GLU A 706 25.00 -3.79 5.26
C GLU A 706 24.64 -2.50 4.51
N PRO A 707 23.34 -2.22 4.27
CA PRO A 707 22.90 -0.96 3.67
C PRO A 707 23.16 0.23 4.62
N THR A 708 23.37 1.40 4.03
CA THR A 708 23.58 2.66 4.78
C THR A 708 22.59 3.73 4.35
N ILE A 709 22.43 4.77 5.16
CA ILE A 709 21.54 5.91 4.83
C ILE A 709 22.13 6.86 3.77
N GLU A 710 23.41 6.71 3.42
CA GLU A 710 24.13 7.65 2.56
C GLU A 710 23.56 7.75 1.13
N PRO A 711 23.25 6.63 0.43
CA PRO A 711 22.62 6.69 -0.89
C PRO A 711 21.26 7.37 -0.86
N LEU A 712 20.42 7.11 0.15
CA LEU A 712 19.12 7.74 0.34
C LEU A 712 19.25 9.26 0.51
N LEU A 713 20.15 9.71 1.39
CA LEU A 713 20.39 11.14 1.59
C LEU A 713 20.88 11.83 0.32
N LYS A 714 21.74 11.15 -0.45
CA LYS A 714 22.24 11.64 -1.74
C LYS A 714 21.12 11.74 -2.79
N ASN A 715 20.32 10.69 -2.96
CA ASN A 715 19.24 10.63 -3.93
C ASN A 715 18.18 11.70 -3.68
N ARG A 716 17.87 11.98 -2.43
CA ARG A 716 16.97 13.06 -2.01
C ARG A 716 17.60 14.46 -2.01
N GLY A 717 18.90 14.59 -2.28
CA GLY A 717 19.60 15.89 -2.24
C GLY A 717 19.65 16.50 -0.83
N LEU A 718 19.71 15.66 0.19
CA LEU A 718 19.84 16.05 1.61
C LEU A 718 21.31 16.11 2.04
N LYS A 719 22.23 15.64 1.18
CA LYS A 719 23.66 15.63 1.45
C LYS A 719 24.44 16.12 0.24
#